data_be3c573588f1ea75d1ba37227cc3f571
#
_entry.id   be3c573588f1ea75d1ba37227cc3f571
#
_cell.length_a   1.000
_cell.length_b   1.000
_cell.length_c   1.000
_cell.angle_alpha   90.00
_cell.angle_beta   90.00
_cell.angle_gamma   90.00
#
_symmetry.space_group_name_H-M   'P 1'
#
loop_
_entity.id
_entity.type
_entity.pdbx_description
1 polymer ?
#
loop_
_entity_poly.entity_id
_entity_poly.type
_entity_poly.pdbx_seq_one_letter_code
_entity_poly.pdbx_strand_id
1 'polypeptide(L)'
;MKRIYHLFLVLLILCCTQILFAQNNVDMLFTSVSEGLAGHPSELVYLQTNKGIYETGEDLWFKAYGLDAQSFGLSDRSKTLYLQMMDAKDSVVWREKYPIENGIADGHVYMDEKLVEGNFSLEAYTRHSFFNDTTEMLAARNIKVVKNIAHDSGQAEKRKKRELRFDLFPEGGNLVAGLPSRLAFKATDGNGYPVDVEGTLYIDENPATTFKSSHDGMGLLSFTPSVGRNYRIELKDGKSYSLPEIYSQGMSFQLLKHNKEWMEFVISQTEGVPEQDVYLLGQMRGVVCCVAKGKLKNNLRIKIPAMEFPYQGIAEFTLFDGTMQPIAERLVYVHPEKRLNISIKLDKDNYVLREKATLKIKVTDDGGKPIQANLGISVFDKIYVNPADPANILTHCYLTSQIRGIIHNPAYYFNEENKDRMEAMDLLLLTQGWRRYVWRFGRSPYHGGIFLTDEISGTQTVKSKKKSKETQSTEQLIQVSGAEGKSAFVWADSTGCFKVGTNMMKEIRGGYVYLKPMLSKEFKPKLEIIDYFPLIDSIRKNKPSCYPIMDLSQVLKQQVLDMPVVSNDSTILLDEVVVTRKARKPFRDKFMGRLDSLAQANLGSAYVCGCGYLQNYKPGYDAHPYWKPCSISADKRSKPIEGEKYYIVKFKHLGGNAFSVEDEQLVTYHGETYSEEE
;
A
#
# COMPACT_ATOMS: atom_id res chain seq x y z
N MET A 1 44.77 -2.29 59.52
CA MET A 1 44.87 -1.91 58.09
C MET A 1 44.53 -3.05 57.11
N LYS A 2 45.12 -4.24 57.17
CA LYS A 2 44.83 -5.35 56.22
C LYS A 2 43.34 -5.76 56.15
N ARG A 3 42.56 -5.78 57.25
CA ARG A 3 41.13 -6.12 57.22
C ARG A 3 40.22 -5.06 56.58
N ILE A 4 40.61 -3.78 56.67
CA ILE A 4 39.88 -2.67 56.02
C ILE A 4 40.10 -2.71 54.51
N TYR A 5 41.31 -3.06 54.07
CA TYR A 5 41.63 -3.22 52.63
C TYR A 5 40.88 -4.38 52.00
N HIS A 6 40.72 -5.52 52.72
CA HIS A 6 39.92 -6.64 52.22
C HIS A 6 38.43 -6.32 52.15
N LEU A 7 37.91 -5.56 53.10
CA LEU A 7 36.50 -5.12 53.05
C LEU A 7 36.23 -4.17 51.90
N PHE A 8 37.17 -3.26 51.62
CA PHE A 8 37.10 -2.32 50.49
C PHE A 8 37.20 -3.04 49.16
N LEU A 9 38.08 -4.05 49.04
CA LEU A 9 38.25 -4.86 47.84
C LEU A 9 36.97 -5.70 47.54
N VAL A 10 36.37 -6.29 48.56
CA VAL A 10 35.13 -7.07 48.47
C VAL A 10 33.97 -6.15 48.06
N LEU A 11 33.89 -4.93 48.64
CA LEU A 11 32.87 -3.94 48.22
C LEU A 11 33.08 -3.47 46.79
N LEU A 12 34.32 -3.28 46.37
CA LEU A 12 34.65 -2.88 44.97
C LEU A 12 34.29 -4.01 43.98
N ILE A 13 34.57 -5.26 44.30
CA ILE A 13 34.22 -6.42 43.49
C ILE A 13 32.70 -6.59 43.42
N LEU A 14 31.97 -6.41 44.55
CA LEU A 14 30.51 -6.41 44.55
C LEU A 14 29.89 -5.30 43.72
N CYS A 15 30.46 -4.10 43.75
CA CYS A 15 30.04 -2.98 42.91
C CYS A 15 30.31 -3.23 41.42
N CYS A 16 31.48 -3.78 41.07
CA CYS A 16 31.82 -4.15 39.69
C CYS A 16 30.94 -5.28 39.15
N THR A 17 30.59 -6.26 39.97
CA THR A 17 29.66 -7.34 39.56
C THR A 17 28.26 -6.82 39.34
N GLN A 18 27.75 -5.89 40.14
CA GLN A 18 26.42 -5.29 39.93
C GLN A 18 26.36 -4.45 38.68
N ILE A 19 27.46 -3.72 38.33
CA ILE A 19 27.54 -2.95 37.10
C ILE A 19 27.57 -3.88 35.87
N LEU A 20 28.33 -4.98 35.93
CA LEU A 20 28.39 -6.00 34.86
C LEU A 20 27.02 -6.71 34.63
N PHE A 21 26.32 -7.08 35.75
CA PHE A 21 24.97 -7.66 35.62
C PHE A 21 23.95 -6.69 35.06
N ALA A 22 24.04 -5.40 35.38
CA ALA A 22 23.15 -4.39 34.86
C ALA A 22 23.35 -4.12 33.37
N GLN A 23 24.61 -4.15 32.93
CA GLN A 23 24.99 -3.97 31.52
C GLN A 23 24.54 -5.18 30.68
N ASN A 24 24.71 -6.40 31.21
CA ASN A 24 24.22 -7.62 30.57
C ASN A 24 22.70 -7.60 30.32
N ASN A 25 21.90 -7.05 31.24
CA ASN A 25 20.45 -7.02 31.09
C ASN A 25 19.99 -6.03 30.00
N VAL A 26 20.65 -4.86 29.89
CA VAL A 26 20.35 -3.89 28.81
C VAL A 26 20.75 -4.45 27.46
N ASP A 27 21.95 -5.06 27.39
CA ASP A 27 22.47 -5.66 26.15
C ASP A 27 21.59 -6.86 25.72
N MET A 28 21.13 -7.68 26.67
CA MET A 28 20.19 -8.77 26.37
C MET A 28 18.85 -8.26 25.85
N LEU A 29 18.30 -7.21 26.45
CA LEU A 29 17.05 -6.61 25.98
C LEU A 29 17.22 -6.06 24.56
N PHE A 30 18.28 -5.29 24.33
CA PHE A 30 18.60 -4.75 23.02
C PHE A 30 18.76 -5.86 21.97
N THR A 31 19.56 -6.89 22.27
CA THR A 31 19.85 -7.99 21.37
C THR A 31 18.59 -8.81 21.07
N SER A 32 17.82 -9.21 22.12
CA SER A 32 16.63 -10.05 21.94
C SER A 32 15.54 -9.35 21.11
N VAL A 33 15.36 -8.04 21.30
CA VAL A 33 14.40 -7.26 20.51
C VAL A 33 14.92 -7.02 19.09
N SER A 34 16.20 -6.67 18.94
CA SER A 34 16.81 -6.43 17.64
C SER A 34 16.84 -7.70 16.78
N GLU A 35 17.19 -8.85 17.33
CA GLU A 35 17.17 -10.14 16.62
C GLU A 35 15.76 -10.56 16.23
N GLY A 36 14.78 -10.35 17.11
CA GLY A 36 13.37 -10.62 16.82
C GLY A 36 12.84 -9.78 15.64
N LEU A 37 13.37 -8.60 15.44
CA LEU A 37 12.94 -7.66 14.41
C LEU A 37 13.79 -7.72 13.12
N ALA A 38 15.10 -8.01 13.23
CA ALA A 38 16.04 -8.01 12.11
C ALA A 38 15.80 -9.15 11.09
N GLY A 39 15.19 -10.25 11.50
CA GLY A 39 14.95 -11.42 10.65
C GLY A 39 13.85 -11.24 9.60
N HIS A 40 13.14 -10.10 9.59
CA HIS A 40 11.89 -9.97 8.84
C HIS A 40 11.90 -8.77 7.88
N PRO A 41 12.28 -8.99 6.61
CA PRO A 41 12.20 -7.94 5.61
C PRO A 41 10.74 -7.56 5.37
N SER A 42 10.36 -6.37 5.78
CA SER A 42 9.04 -5.82 5.49
C SER A 42 9.14 -4.77 4.38
N GLU A 43 8.19 -4.80 3.47
CA GLU A 43 8.00 -3.79 2.43
C GLU A 43 6.69 -3.05 2.68
N LEU A 44 6.73 -1.75 2.43
CA LEU A 44 5.57 -0.89 2.39
C LEU A 44 5.34 -0.47 0.95
N VAL A 45 4.11 -0.58 0.46
CA VAL A 45 3.74 -0.07 -0.86
C VAL A 45 2.92 1.19 -0.70
N TYR A 46 3.27 2.25 -1.43
CA TYR A 46 2.42 3.41 -1.59
C TYR A 46 1.95 3.51 -3.03
N LEU A 47 0.65 3.65 -3.24
CA LEU A 47 0.02 3.74 -4.54
C LEU A 47 -0.47 5.17 -4.79
N GLN A 48 -0.04 5.79 -5.88
CA GLN A 48 -0.51 7.09 -6.35
C GLN A 48 -1.28 6.91 -7.65
N THR A 49 -2.45 7.52 -7.75
CA THR A 49 -3.24 7.61 -8.99
C THR A 49 -3.20 9.03 -9.52
N ASN A 50 -3.40 9.21 -10.82
CA ASN A 50 -3.38 10.53 -11.45
C ASN A 50 -4.58 11.42 -11.06
N LYS A 51 -5.68 10.83 -10.61
CA LYS A 51 -6.85 11.55 -10.04
C LYS A 51 -7.66 10.60 -9.14
N GLY A 52 -8.71 11.09 -8.51
CA GLY A 52 -9.54 10.29 -7.62
C GLY A 52 -10.91 9.91 -8.19
N ILE A 53 -11.39 10.65 -9.22
CA ILE A 53 -12.64 10.37 -9.92
C ILE A 53 -12.32 10.15 -11.40
N TYR A 54 -12.91 9.13 -11.99
CA TYR A 54 -12.71 8.72 -13.38
C TYR A 54 -14.03 8.62 -14.10
N GLU A 55 -14.04 9.05 -15.36
CA GLU A 55 -15.15 8.73 -16.27
C GLU A 55 -14.91 7.37 -16.93
N THR A 56 -15.97 6.67 -17.27
CA THR A 56 -15.84 5.47 -18.09
C THR A 56 -15.27 5.82 -19.47
N GLY A 57 -14.41 4.97 -20.02
CA GLY A 57 -13.75 5.21 -21.30
C GLY A 57 -12.40 5.91 -21.21
N GLU A 58 -11.89 6.23 -20.02
CA GLU A 58 -10.57 6.83 -19.84
C GLU A 58 -9.58 5.90 -19.12
N ASP A 59 -8.32 6.30 -19.07
CA ASP A 59 -7.26 5.56 -18.41
C ASP A 59 -6.99 6.12 -17.00
N LEU A 60 -6.98 5.23 -16.00
CA LEU A 60 -6.40 5.49 -14.70
C LEU A 60 -4.91 5.24 -14.78
N TRP A 61 -4.10 6.27 -14.64
CA TRP A 61 -2.65 6.14 -14.53
C TRP A 61 -2.24 6.03 -13.07
N PHE A 62 -1.29 5.15 -12.79
CA PHE A 62 -0.79 4.98 -11.44
C PHE A 62 0.74 4.91 -11.41
N LYS A 63 1.27 5.22 -10.22
CA LYS A 63 2.64 4.98 -9.83
C LYS A 63 2.66 4.35 -8.44
N ALA A 64 3.30 3.21 -8.29
CA ALA A 64 3.48 2.53 -7.03
C ALA A 64 4.94 2.64 -6.58
N TYR A 65 5.15 2.91 -5.30
CA TYR A 65 6.46 2.96 -4.65
C TYR A 65 6.56 1.79 -3.69
N GLY A 66 7.46 0.86 -3.97
CA GLY A 66 7.88 -0.18 -3.04
C GLY A 66 8.97 0.39 -2.14
N LEU A 67 8.70 0.47 -0.85
CA LEU A 67 9.57 1.08 0.14
C LEU A 67 10.03 0.03 1.14
N ASP A 68 11.28 0.13 1.58
CA ASP A 68 11.72 -0.57 2.78
C ASP A 68 10.96 0.01 3.99
N ALA A 69 10.31 -0.84 4.76
CA ALA A 69 9.40 -0.38 5.82
C ALA A 69 10.11 0.29 7.00
N GLN A 70 11.42 0.11 7.15
CA GLN A 70 12.21 0.72 8.22
C GLN A 70 12.73 2.10 7.83
N SER A 71 13.36 2.21 6.66
CA SER A 71 14.02 3.43 6.20
C SER A 71 13.16 4.32 5.31
N PHE A 72 12.11 3.76 4.70
CA PHE A 72 11.33 4.34 3.62
C PHE A 72 12.15 4.68 2.36
N GLY A 73 13.34 4.11 2.23
CA GLY A 73 14.06 4.09 0.97
C GLY A 73 13.38 3.18 -0.04
N LEU A 74 13.62 3.40 -1.35
CA LEU A 74 13.11 2.52 -2.39
C LEU A 74 13.65 1.09 -2.18
N SER A 75 12.75 0.11 -2.20
CA SER A 75 13.07 -1.31 -2.02
C SER A 75 13.21 -2.01 -3.36
N ASP A 76 14.26 -2.80 -3.53
CA ASP A 76 14.46 -3.65 -4.69
C ASP A 76 14.19 -5.14 -4.40
N ARG A 77 13.53 -5.45 -3.29
CA ARG A 77 13.28 -6.81 -2.83
C ARG A 77 12.21 -7.53 -3.64
N SER A 78 11.10 -6.86 -3.93
CA SER A 78 10.03 -7.38 -4.79
C SER A 78 10.20 -6.89 -6.21
N LYS A 79 9.85 -7.74 -7.18
CA LYS A 79 9.95 -7.46 -8.62
C LYS A 79 8.59 -7.42 -9.32
N THR A 80 7.53 -7.80 -8.62
CA THR A 80 6.18 -7.86 -9.15
C THR A 80 5.21 -7.12 -8.25
N LEU A 81 4.49 -6.16 -8.80
CA LEU A 81 3.32 -5.54 -8.21
C LEU A 81 2.07 -6.30 -8.66
N TYR A 82 1.33 -6.83 -7.72
CA TYR A 82 -0.01 -7.37 -7.93
C TYR A 82 -1.00 -6.24 -7.70
N LEU A 83 -1.79 -5.89 -8.69
CA LEU A 83 -2.76 -4.81 -8.61
C LEU A 83 -4.15 -5.36 -8.92
N GLN A 84 -5.13 -5.04 -8.08
CA GLN A 84 -6.52 -5.43 -8.31
C GLN A 84 -7.48 -4.31 -7.96
N MET A 85 -8.60 -4.24 -8.67
CA MET A 85 -9.67 -3.29 -8.43
C MET A 85 -10.92 -4.03 -7.99
N MET A 86 -11.57 -3.53 -6.96
CA MET A 86 -12.74 -4.14 -6.36
C MET A 86 -13.89 -3.14 -6.26
N ASP A 87 -15.10 -3.66 -6.39
CA ASP A 87 -16.32 -2.88 -6.19
C ASP A 87 -16.66 -2.71 -4.69
N ALA A 88 -17.72 -1.96 -4.41
CA ALA A 88 -18.23 -1.72 -3.06
C ALA A 88 -18.73 -2.98 -2.33
N LYS A 89 -18.80 -4.12 -3.01
CA LYS A 89 -19.19 -5.42 -2.45
C LYS A 89 -18.01 -6.37 -2.26
N ASP A 90 -16.77 -5.82 -2.35
CA ASP A 90 -15.52 -6.58 -2.33
C ASP A 90 -15.39 -7.62 -3.46
N SER A 91 -16.09 -7.41 -4.58
CA SER A 91 -15.94 -8.26 -5.76
C SER A 91 -14.84 -7.73 -6.66
N VAL A 92 -13.92 -8.59 -7.06
CA VAL A 92 -12.83 -8.22 -7.97
C VAL A 92 -13.41 -7.97 -9.36
N VAL A 93 -13.25 -6.75 -9.86
CA VAL A 93 -13.68 -6.33 -11.20
C VAL A 93 -12.53 -6.35 -12.21
N TRP A 94 -11.29 -6.23 -11.74
CA TRP A 94 -10.11 -6.25 -12.56
C TRP A 94 -8.87 -6.61 -11.75
N ARG A 95 -7.86 -7.23 -12.38
CA ARG A 95 -6.57 -7.56 -11.76
C ARG A 95 -5.48 -7.75 -12.80
N GLU A 96 -4.27 -7.29 -12.48
CA GLU A 96 -3.10 -7.42 -13.34
C GLU A 96 -1.80 -7.35 -12.53
N LYS A 97 -0.67 -7.75 -13.13
CA LYS A 97 0.67 -7.72 -12.56
C LYS A 97 1.53 -6.73 -13.33
N TYR A 98 2.32 -5.95 -12.59
CA TYR A 98 3.25 -4.98 -13.17
C TYR A 98 4.67 -5.24 -12.67
N PRO A 99 5.71 -5.01 -13.48
CA PRO A 99 7.09 -5.11 -13.04
C PRO A 99 7.42 -3.98 -12.06
N ILE A 100 8.25 -4.30 -11.06
CA ILE A 100 8.86 -3.31 -10.17
C ILE A 100 10.31 -3.15 -10.60
N GLU A 101 10.71 -1.94 -10.97
CA GLU A 101 12.08 -1.57 -11.33
C GLU A 101 12.58 -0.50 -10.37
N ASN A 102 13.70 -0.79 -9.69
CA ASN A 102 14.29 0.12 -8.68
C ASN A 102 13.28 0.61 -7.62
N GLY A 103 12.41 -0.28 -7.17
CA GLY A 103 11.37 0.03 -6.18
C GLY A 103 10.16 0.78 -6.73
N ILE A 104 10.01 0.92 -8.05
CA ILE A 104 8.91 1.66 -8.67
C ILE A 104 8.20 0.75 -9.67
N ALA A 105 6.87 0.79 -9.67
CA ALA A 105 6.04 0.29 -10.74
C ALA A 105 5.10 1.40 -11.21
N ASP A 106 4.90 1.49 -12.51
CA ASP A 106 3.94 2.41 -13.11
C ASP A 106 3.16 1.73 -14.22
N GLY A 107 2.02 2.28 -14.55
CA GLY A 107 1.14 1.73 -15.55
C GLY A 107 -0.20 2.46 -15.62
N HIS A 108 -1.12 1.84 -16.32
CA HIS A 108 -2.47 2.36 -16.43
C HIS A 108 -3.50 1.23 -16.48
N VAL A 109 -4.73 1.58 -16.11
CA VAL A 109 -5.91 0.71 -16.13
C VAL A 109 -6.99 1.41 -16.94
N TYR A 110 -7.47 0.78 -17.99
CA TYR A 110 -8.55 1.34 -18.79
C TYR A 110 -9.91 1.13 -18.11
N MET A 111 -10.63 2.22 -17.84
CA MET A 111 -11.97 2.20 -17.25
C MET A 111 -12.99 1.89 -18.36
N ASP A 112 -13.38 0.61 -18.48
CA ASP A 112 -14.32 0.18 -19.52
C ASP A 112 -15.68 0.90 -19.44
N GLU A 113 -16.27 1.24 -20.59
CA GLU A 113 -17.58 1.89 -20.69
C GLU A 113 -18.74 1.06 -20.05
N LYS A 114 -18.51 -0.23 -19.86
CA LYS A 114 -19.47 -1.16 -19.23
C LYS A 114 -19.35 -1.20 -17.70
N LEU A 115 -18.33 -0.56 -17.13
CA LEU A 115 -18.23 -0.48 -15.68
C LEU A 115 -19.45 0.24 -15.12
N VAL A 116 -19.99 -0.32 -14.05
CA VAL A 116 -21.08 0.31 -13.30
C VAL A 116 -20.51 1.50 -12.54
N GLU A 117 -21.24 2.61 -12.53
CA GLU A 117 -20.88 3.76 -11.72
C GLU A 117 -20.83 3.39 -10.23
N GLY A 118 -19.85 3.91 -9.51
CA GLY A 118 -19.72 3.64 -8.09
C GLY A 118 -18.32 3.88 -7.54
N ASN A 119 -18.16 3.49 -6.30
CA ASN A 119 -16.88 3.53 -5.60
C ASN A 119 -16.16 2.20 -5.76
N PHE A 120 -14.87 2.28 -5.98
CA PHE A 120 -13.98 1.14 -6.13
C PHE A 120 -12.76 1.31 -5.22
N SER A 121 -12.19 0.20 -4.80
CA SER A 121 -10.88 0.15 -4.14
C SER A 121 -9.85 -0.41 -5.12
N LEU A 122 -8.75 0.31 -5.33
CA LEU A 122 -7.58 -0.16 -6.06
C LEU A 122 -6.53 -0.59 -5.04
N GLU A 123 -6.20 -1.87 -4.99
CA GLU A 123 -5.29 -2.44 -4.00
C GLU A 123 -4.05 -3.02 -4.65
N ALA A 124 -2.90 -2.77 -4.03
CA ALA A 124 -1.58 -3.17 -4.50
C ALA A 124 -0.86 -4.06 -3.49
N TYR A 125 -0.25 -5.12 -3.98
CA TYR A 125 0.47 -6.10 -3.18
C TYR A 125 1.83 -6.42 -3.80
N THR A 126 2.80 -6.74 -2.96
CA THR A 126 4.11 -7.28 -3.38
C THR A 126 4.33 -8.65 -2.78
N ARG A 127 5.45 -9.27 -3.13
CA ARG A 127 5.89 -10.55 -2.57
C ARG A 127 5.85 -10.57 -1.04
N HIS A 128 6.14 -9.46 -0.37
CA HIS A 128 6.26 -9.35 1.08
C HIS A 128 5.01 -8.81 1.78
N SER A 129 3.95 -8.45 1.08
CA SER A 129 2.75 -7.81 1.67
C SER A 129 2.04 -8.65 2.74
N PHE A 130 2.17 -9.98 2.69
CA PHE A 130 1.51 -10.89 3.64
C PHE A 130 2.50 -11.57 4.60
N PHE A 131 3.74 -11.11 4.62
CA PHE A 131 4.77 -11.72 5.47
C PHE A 131 4.53 -11.46 6.95
N ASN A 132 4.25 -10.25 7.31
CA ASN A 132 3.83 -9.89 8.66
C ASN A 132 2.29 -10.00 8.67
N ASP A 133 1.71 -10.70 9.60
CA ASP A 133 0.25 -10.89 9.72
C ASP A 133 -0.61 -9.59 9.75
N THR A 134 -0.04 -8.49 9.31
CA THR A 134 -0.59 -7.14 9.29
C THR A 134 -1.15 -6.78 7.92
N THR A 135 -2.19 -7.48 7.49
CA THR A 135 -2.98 -7.10 6.30
C THR A 135 -3.69 -5.76 6.42
N GLU A 136 -3.60 -5.13 7.58
CA GLU A 136 -4.10 -3.78 7.80
C GLU A 136 -3.29 -2.70 7.08
N MET A 137 -2.11 -3.04 6.53
CA MET A 137 -1.18 -2.09 5.89
C MET A 137 -1.20 -2.16 4.37
N LEU A 138 -2.31 -2.53 3.77
CA LEU A 138 -2.40 -2.65 2.32
C LEU A 138 -2.35 -1.28 1.65
N ALA A 139 -1.58 -1.18 0.57
CA ALA A 139 -1.63 -0.03 -0.31
C ALA A 139 -2.97 -0.02 -1.05
N ALA A 140 -3.85 0.86 -0.67
CA ALA A 140 -5.14 1.01 -1.31
C ALA A 140 -5.46 2.47 -1.65
N ARG A 141 -6.24 2.66 -2.72
CA ARG A 141 -6.80 3.96 -3.12
C ARG A 141 -8.29 3.79 -3.36
N ASN A 142 -9.07 4.69 -2.79
CA ASN A 142 -10.48 4.78 -3.10
C ASN A 142 -10.69 5.65 -4.32
N ILE A 143 -11.24 5.08 -5.37
CA ILE A 143 -11.56 5.79 -6.62
C ILE A 143 -13.06 5.77 -6.85
N LYS A 144 -13.57 6.82 -7.48
CA LYS A 144 -14.96 6.88 -7.93
C LYS A 144 -14.99 6.79 -9.46
N VAL A 145 -15.86 5.95 -9.99
CA VAL A 145 -16.12 5.85 -11.43
C VAL A 145 -17.51 6.39 -11.72
N VAL A 146 -17.61 7.29 -12.70
CA VAL A 146 -18.86 7.89 -13.16
C VAL A 146 -18.92 7.80 -14.69
N LYS A 147 -20.11 7.88 -15.27
CA LYS A 147 -20.27 7.97 -16.73
C LYS A 147 -19.98 9.37 -17.23
N ASN A 148 -20.45 10.37 -16.50
CA ASN A 148 -20.23 11.78 -16.83
C ASN A 148 -20.23 12.58 -15.52
N ILE A 149 -19.15 13.27 -15.24
CA ILE A 149 -18.99 14.06 -14.01
C ILE A 149 -20.00 15.21 -13.90
N ALA A 150 -20.44 15.78 -15.04
CA ALA A 150 -21.42 16.87 -15.05
C ALA A 150 -22.83 16.42 -14.61
N HIS A 151 -23.12 15.11 -14.68
CA HIS A 151 -24.43 14.54 -14.34
C HIS A 151 -24.41 13.75 -13.04
N ASP A 152 -23.32 13.76 -12.30
CA ASP A 152 -23.20 13.06 -11.03
C ASP A 152 -24.09 13.72 -9.95
N SER A 153 -25.36 13.36 -9.95
CA SER A 153 -26.29 13.72 -8.88
C SER A 153 -26.07 12.84 -7.66
N GLY A 154 -24.96 13.03 -6.96
CA GLY A 154 -24.62 12.23 -5.78
C GLY A 154 -25.85 11.91 -4.91
N GLN A 155 -26.44 10.73 -5.08
CA GLN A 155 -27.50 10.26 -4.23
C GLN A 155 -26.91 9.90 -2.87
N ALA A 156 -27.19 10.75 -1.89
CA ALA A 156 -26.84 10.45 -0.51
C ALA A 156 -27.71 9.29 -0.01
N GLU A 157 -27.10 8.15 0.21
CA GLU A 157 -27.77 7.12 1.01
C GLU A 157 -28.07 7.69 2.40
N LYS A 158 -29.32 7.63 2.82
CA LYS A 158 -29.72 8.03 4.18
C LYS A 158 -29.06 7.08 5.17
N ARG A 159 -28.06 7.56 5.89
CA ARG A 159 -27.41 6.80 6.97
C ARG A 159 -28.46 6.39 7.99
N LYS A 160 -28.61 5.09 8.21
CA LYS A 160 -29.34 4.59 9.38
C LYS A 160 -28.57 5.05 10.63
N LYS A 161 -29.24 5.71 11.57
CA LYS A 161 -28.68 6.00 12.90
C LYS A 161 -28.22 4.67 13.51
N ARG A 162 -26.91 4.44 13.59
CA ARG A 162 -26.32 3.26 14.21
C ARG A 162 -25.92 3.58 15.64
N GLU A 163 -25.79 2.55 16.44
CA GLU A 163 -25.46 2.64 17.86
C GLU A 163 -24.10 3.32 18.06
N LEU A 164 -24.03 4.28 19.00
CA LEU A 164 -22.79 4.93 19.40
C LEU A 164 -21.91 3.95 20.13
N ARG A 165 -20.66 3.82 19.68
CA ARG A 165 -19.59 3.12 20.36
C ARG A 165 -18.69 4.14 21.06
N PHE A 166 -18.36 3.88 22.33
CA PHE A 166 -17.51 4.73 23.13
C PHE A 166 -16.45 3.85 23.81
N ASP A 167 -15.21 4.04 23.43
CA ASP A 167 -14.07 3.24 23.89
C ASP A 167 -13.15 4.11 24.76
N LEU A 168 -12.55 3.49 25.79
CA LEU A 168 -11.71 4.13 26.81
C LEU A 168 -10.29 3.54 26.79
N PHE A 169 -9.28 4.40 26.83
CA PHE A 169 -7.88 4.07 26.65
C PHE A 169 -7.01 4.71 27.75
N PRO A 170 -6.69 3.98 28.84
CA PRO A 170 -5.76 4.49 29.85
C PRO A 170 -4.37 4.70 29.26
N GLU A 171 -3.76 5.87 29.45
CA GLU A 171 -2.38 6.11 29.04
C GLU A 171 -1.43 5.15 29.76
N GLY A 172 -0.54 4.48 29.00
CA GLY A 172 0.35 3.47 29.52
C GLY A 172 -0.28 2.10 29.74
N GLY A 173 -1.58 1.93 29.42
CA GLY A 173 -2.25 0.62 29.38
C GLY A 173 -3.19 0.31 30.54
N ASN A 174 -2.92 0.77 31.77
CA ASN A 174 -3.70 0.41 32.95
C ASN A 174 -4.07 1.64 33.80
N LEU A 175 -5.22 1.56 34.50
CA LEU A 175 -5.57 2.47 35.61
C LEU A 175 -5.06 1.86 36.92
N VAL A 176 -4.31 2.65 37.69
CA VAL A 176 -3.74 2.19 39.00
C VAL A 176 -4.21 3.15 40.09
N ALA A 177 -4.76 2.60 41.15
CA ALA A 177 -5.27 3.36 42.27
C ALA A 177 -4.17 4.18 42.95
N GLY A 178 -4.48 5.40 43.36
CA GLY A 178 -3.55 6.32 44.01
C GLY A 178 -2.57 7.02 43.05
N LEU A 179 -2.52 6.63 41.75
CA LEU A 179 -1.65 7.26 40.75
C LEU A 179 -2.43 8.18 39.83
N PRO A 180 -1.96 9.41 39.57
CA PRO A 180 -2.56 10.26 38.54
C PRO A 180 -2.66 9.53 37.22
N SER A 181 -3.82 9.56 36.59
CA SER A 181 -4.10 8.83 35.36
C SER A 181 -4.69 9.76 34.31
N ARG A 182 -4.28 9.58 33.06
CA ARG A 182 -4.87 10.18 31.87
C ARG A 182 -5.65 9.11 31.13
N LEU A 183 -6.92 9.33 30.89
CA LEU A 183 -7.84 8.40 30.22
C LEU A 183 -8.31 9.05 28.94
N ALA A 184 -7.79 8.57 27.81
CA ALA A 184 -8.27 8.98 26.51
C ALA A 184 -9.55 8.22 26.16
N PHE A 185 -10.38 8.82 25.32
CA PHE A 185 -11.59 8.17 24.79
C PHE A 185 -11.75 8.43 23.30
N LYS A 186 -12.48 7.55 22.66
CA LYS A 186 -12.91 7.69 21.26
C LYS A 186 -14.37 7.29 21.11
N ALA A 187 -15.15 8.14 20.50
CA ALA A 187 -16.54 7.91 20.16
C ALA A 187 -16.73 7.78 18.65
N THR A 188 -17.38 6.71 18.21
CA THR A 188 -17.70 6.46 16.79
C THR A 188 -19.13 5.98 16.64
N ASP A 189 -19.71 6.20 15.46
CA ASP A 189 -20.97 5.56 15.10
C ASP A 189 -20.74 4.08 14.72
N GLY A 190 -21.81 3.33 14.51
CA GLY A 190 -21.73 1.92 14.12
C GLY A 190 -21.09 1.64 12.75
N ASN A 191 -20.70 2.67 12.01
CA ASN A 191 -19.92 2.58 10.78
C ASN A 191 -18.44 2.91 11.00
N GLY A 192 -18.07 3.30 12.25
CA GLY A 192 -16.72 3.70 12.61
C GLY A 192 -16.41 5.18 12.35
N TYR A 193 -17.39 6.01 11.93
CA TYR A 193 -17.18 7.46 11.79
C TYR A 193 -17.12 8.14 13.14
N PRO A 194 -16.27 9.17 13.31
CA PRO A 194 -16.15 9.91 14.55
C PRO A 194 -17.47 10.64 14.89
N VAL A 195 -17.78 10.66 16.17
CA VAL A 195 -18.94 11.37 16.73
C VAL A 195 -18.47 12.20 17.92
N ASP A 196 -18.70 13.50 17.87
CA ASP A 196 -18.39 14.35 19.03
C ASP A 196 -19.35 14.05 20.19
N VAL A 197 -18.78 13.93 21.37
CA VAL A 197 -19.51 13.61 22.60
C VAL A 197 -19.09 14.57 23.73
N GLU A 198 -20.00 14.76 24.65
CA GLU A 198 -19.76 15.41 25.94
C GLU A 198 -20.32 14.53 27.03
N GLY A 199 -19.66 14.51 28.18
CA GLY A 199 -20.09 13.67 29.30
C GLY A 199 -19.51 14.12 30.64
N THR A 200 -19.86 13.35 31.67
CA THR A 200 -19.42 13.56 33.04
C THR A 200 -18.91 12.24 33.63
N LEU A 201 -17.76 12.30 34.29
CA LEU A 201 -17.27 11.23 35.15
C LEU A 201 -17.93 11.36 36.53
N TYR A 202 -18.57 10.29 36.98
CA TYR A 202 -19.13 10.17 38.31
C TYR A 202 -18.25 9.27 39.17
N ILE A 203 -18.11 9.64 40.45
CA ILE A 203 -17.45 8.87 41.48
C ILE A 203 -18.46 8.67 42.63
N ASP A 204 -18.88 7.43 42.89
CA ASP A 204 -19.91 7.09 43.90
C ASP A 204 -21.17 7.98 43.73
N GLU A 205 -21.71 8.03 42.51
CA GLU A 205 -22.88 8.82 42.07
C GLU A 205 -22.70 10.34 42.13
N ASN A 206 -21.56 10.88 42.55
CA ASN A 206 -21.29 12.33 42.55
C ASN A 206 -20.54 12.72 41.26
N PRO A 207 -20.93 13.82 40.60
CA PRO A 207 -20.23 14.33 39.46
C PRO A 207 -18.82 14.81 39.84
N ALA A 208 -17.78 14.28 39.21
CA ALA A 208 -16.39 14.60 39.53
C ALA A 208 -15.77 15.56 38.49
N THR A 209 -15.89 15.23 37.20
CA THR A 209 -15.34 16.06 36.12
C THR A 209 -16.16 15.93 34.84
N THR A 210 -16.26 17.00 34.08
CA THR A 210 -16.86 17.00 32.76
C THR A 210 -15.79 16.91 31.69
N PHE A 211 -16.13 16.33 30.55
CA PHE A 211 -15.24 16.21 29.39
C PHE A 211 -16.01 16.38 28.08
N LYS A 212 -15.29 16.66 27.02
CA LYS A 212 -15.81 16.74 25.65
C LYS A 212 -14.77 16.26 24.64
N SER A 213 -15.24 15.86 23.46
CA SER A 213 -14.37 15.61 22.33
C SER A 213 -13.60 16.87 21.94
N SER A 214 -12.32 16.69 21.61
CA SER A 214 -11.44 17.76 21.14
C SER A 214 -11.18 17.65 19.63
N HIS A 215 -11.13 16.41 19.09
CA HIS A 215 -10.86 16.15 17.69
C HIS A 215 -11.42 14.77 17.28
N ASP A 216 -12.20 14.71 16.21
CA ASP A 216 -12.71 13.47 15.60
C ASP A 216 -13.28 12.46 16.64
N GLY A 217 -14.15 12.93 17.53
CA GLY A 217 -14.75 12.09 18.57
C GLY A 217 -13.76 11.66 19.67
N MET A 218 -12.52 12.12 19.64
CA MET A 218 -11.49 11.82 20.63
C MET A 218 -11.37 12.94 21.66
N GLY A 219 -10.99 12.55 22.89
CA GLY A 219 -10.71 13.48 23.97
C GLY A 219 -9.96 12.81 25.11
N LEU A 220 -9.71 13.58 26.15
CA LEU A 220 -8.92 13.18 27.29
C LEU A 220 -9.56 13.66 28.58
N LEU A 221 -9.55 12.82 29.61
CA LEU A 221 -9.87 13.19 30.97
C LEU A 221 -8.75 12.74 31.91
N SER A 222 -8.54 13.52 32.98
CA SER A 222 -7.51 13.25 33.99
C SER A 222 -8.14 13.13 35.36
N PHE A 223 -7.78 12.11 36.09
CA PHE A 223 -8.24 11.88 37.47
C PHE A 223 -7.28 10.92 38.20
N THR A 224 -7.45 10.80 39.52
CA THR A 224 -6.69 9.82 40.31
C THR A 224 -7.68 8.78 40.83
N PRO A 225 -7.64 7.55 40.28
CA PRO A 225 -8.52 6.48 40.76
C PRO A 225 -8.18 6.04 42.17
N SER A 226 -9.17 5.53 42.92
CA SER A 226 -9.01 5.01 44.30
C SER A 226 -9.65 3.65 44.39
N VAL A 227 -9.11 2.79 45.26
CA VAL A 227 -9.66 1.47 45.51
C VAL A 227 -11.04 1.59 46.18
N GLY A 228 -11.97 0.73 45.78
CA GLY A 228 -13.29 0.62 46.43
C GLY A 228 -14.29 1.70 46.07
N ARG A 229 -13.96 2.58 45.13
CA ARG A 229 -14.89 3.57 44.57
C ARG A 229 -15.57 3.04 43.30
N ASN A 230 -16.80 3.45 43.10
CA ASN A 230 -17.55 3.15 41.88
C ASN A 230 -17.38 4.31 40.86
N TYR A 231 -16.94 3.97 39.67
CA TYR A 231 -16.70 4.95 38.60
C TYR A 231 -17.63 4.71 37.41
N ARG A 232 -18.28 5.76 36.93
CA ARG A 232 -19.20 5.72 35.82
C ARG A 232 -19.02 6.96 34.93
N ILE A 233 -18.97 6.76 33.65
CA ILE A 233 -19.06 7.84 32.66
C ILE A 233 -20.48 7.91 32.14
N GLU A 234 -21.08 9.08 32.16
CA GLU A 234 -22.38 9.34 31.56
C GLU A 234 -22.25 10.40 30.47
N LEU A 235 -22.70 10.06 29.26
CA LEU A 235 -22.74 11.00 28.14
C LEU A 235 -24.02 11.85 28.21
N LYS A 236 -24.01 13.02 27.54
CA LYS A 236 -25.19 13.91 27.48
C LYS A 236 -26.45 13.26 26.90
N ASP A 237 -26.28 12.21 26.09
CA ASP A 237 -27.41 11.42 25.55
C ASP A 237 -28.02 10.43 26.55
N GLY A 238 -27.53 10.40 27.80
CA GLY A 238 -27.97 9.55 28.87
C GLY A 238 -27.36 8.14 28.90
N LYS A 239 -26.46 7.82 27.97
CA LYS A 239 -25.76 6.52 27.97
C LYS A 239 -24.65 6.51 29.00
N SER A 240 -24.55 5.38 29.70
CA SER A 240 -23.55 5.17 30.73
C SER A 240 -22.57 4.08 30.36
N TYR A 241 -21.31 4.30 30.74
CA TYR A 241 -20.19 3.40 30.48
C TYR A 241 -19.36 3.20 31.73
N SER A 242 -18.95 1.96 32.00
CA SER A 242 -18.01 1.61 33.08
C SER A 242 -16.57 1.92 32.66
N LEU A 243 -15.73 2.27 33.63
CA LEU A 243 -14.31 2.41 33.38
C LEU A 243 -13.63 1.05 33.18
N PRO A 244 -12.44 1.03 32.53
CA PRO A 244 -11.54 -0.12 32.61
C PRO A 244 -11.19 -0.49 34.04
N GLU A 245 -10.74 -1.73 34.25
CA GLU A 245 -10.32 -2.22 35.54
C GLU A 245 -9.29 -1.32 36.21
N ILE A 246 -9.49 -1.02 37.50
CA ILE A 246 -8.58 -0.23 38.32
C ILE A 246 -7.80 -1.22 39.25
N TYR A 247 -6.51 -1.28 39.00
CA TYR A 247 -5.61 -2.14 39.78
C TYR A 247 -5.25 -1.49 41.11
N SER A 248 -5.25 -2.26 42.19
CA SER A 248 -4.90 -1.76 43.53
C SER A 248 -3.39 -1.46 43.67
N GLN A 249 -2.56 -2.14 42.92
CA GLN A 249 -1.12 -1.94 42.87
C GLN A 249 -0.63 -2.01 41.43
N GLY A 250 0.43 -1.26 41.10
CA GLY A 250 1.01 -1.27 39.79
C GLY A 250 1.85 -0.04 39.50
N MET A 251 2.16 0.14 38.20
CA MET A 251 2.89 1.28 37.71
C MET A 251 2.05 2.04 36.69
N SER A 252 2.23 3.35 36.65
CA SER A 252 1.74 4.21 35.57
C SER A 252 2.90 4.73 34.74
N PHE A 253 2.67 4.94 33.45
CA PHE A 253 3.67 5.45 32.51
C PHE A 253 3.02 6.51 31.63
N GLN A 254 3.52 7.75 31.69
CA GLN A 254 2.93 8.90 31.03
C GLN A 254 3.98 9.79 30.37
N LEU A 255 3.62 10.38 29.23
CA LEU A 255 4.39 11.44 28.60
C LEU A 255 4.02 12.78 29.24
N LEU A 256 5.00 13.42 29.92
CA LEU A 256 4.82 14.73 30.56
C LEU A 256 4.98 15.87 29.57
N LYS A 257 6.07 15.85 28.81
CA LYS A 257 6.45 16.91 27.88
C LYS A 257 7.12 16.33 26.65
N HIS A 258 6.85 16.95 25.53
CA HIS A 258 7.50 16.63 24.26
C HIS A 258 7.77 17.92 23.50
N ASN A 259 8.99 18.06 22.99
CA ASN A 259 9.39 19.14 22.11
C ASN A 259 10.39 18.60 21.05
N LYS A 260 10.95 19.48 20.23
CA LYS A 260 11.89 19.10 19.17
C LYS A 260 13.21 18.49 19.66
N GLU A 261 13.56 18.75 20.93
CA GLU A 261 14.86 18.35 21.48
C GLU A 261 14.76 17.07 22.32
N TRP A 262 13.66 16.89 23.04
CA TRP A 262 13.51 15.77 23.99
C TRP A 262 12.05 15.44 24.30
N MET A 263 11.87 14.23 24.82
CA MET A 263 10.64 13.71 25.41
C MET A 263 10.90 13.39 26.89
N GLU A 264 9.97 13.79 27.75
CA GLU A 264 10.06 13.53 29.20
C GLU A 264 8.90 12.65 29.64
N PHE A 265 9.23 11.53 30.21
CA PHE A 265 8.28 10.57 30.75
C PHE A 265 8.31 10.57 32.27
N VAL A 266 7.17 10.29 32.89
CA VAL A 266 7.08 9.95 34.30
C VAL A 266 6.59 8.52 34.45
N ILE A 267 7.28 7.77 35.29
CA ILE A 267 6.92 6.45 35.75
C ILE A 267 6.60 6.58 37.23
N SER A 268 5.43 6.14 37.66
CA SER A 268 5.04 6.15 39.07
C SER A 268 4.62 4.74 39.49
N GLN A 269 4.91 4.37 40.72
CA GLN A 269 4.42 3.13 41.30
C GLN A 269 3.68 3.39 42.61
N THR A 270 2.76 2.49 42.97
CA THR A 270 1.98 2.58 44.19
C THR A 270 2.86 2.52 45.45
N GLU A 271 2.47 3.21 46.50
CA GLU A 271 3.15 3.17 47.79
C GLU A 271 3.22 1.74 48.33
N GLY A 272 4.32 1.42 49.03
CA GLY A 272 4.55 0.09 49.59
C GLY A 272 5.14 -0.94 48.64
N VAL A 273 5.25 -0.64 47.34
CA VAL A 273 6.01 -1.48 46.40
C VAL A 273 7.50 -1.22 46.58
N PRO A 274 8.35 -2.29 46.72
CA PRO A 274 9.80 -2.13 46.88
C PRO A 274 10.43 -1.37 45.71
N GLU A 275 11.54 -0.69 45.97
CA GLU A 275 12.37 -0.10 44.93
C GLU A 275 12.84 -1.17 43.95
N GLN A 276 12.69 -0.91 42.65
CA GLN A 276 13.04 -1.85 41.58
C GLN A 276 13.70 -1.17 40.42
N ASP A 277 14.45 -1.94 39.66
CA ASP A 277 14.95 -1.48 38.35
C ASP A 277 13.82 -1.45 37.33
N VAL A 278 13.80 -0.45 36.48
CA VAL A 278 12.91 -0.35 35.31
C VAL A 278 13.71 -0.01 34.09
N TYR A 279 13.22 -0.47 32.94
CA TYR A 279 13.88 -0.23 31.65
C TYR A 279 12.88 0.39 30.68
N LEU A 280 13.29 1.45 29.99
CA LEU A 280 12.50 2.09 28.95
C LEU A 280 13.19 1.89 27.62
N LEU A 281 12.56 1.10 26.74
CA LEU A 281 13.00 0.84 25.38
C LEU A 281 12.30 1.80 24.45
N GLY A 282 13.05 2.53 23.62
CA GLY A 282 12.54 3.35 22.52
C GLY A 282 12.89 2.73 21.17
N GLN A 283 11.89 2.49 20.34
CA GLN A 283 12.06 1.95 18.99
C GLN A 283 11.26 2.74 17.96
N MET A 284 11.66 2.61 16.69
CA MET A 284 10.94 3.19 15.57
C MET A 284 10.93 2.20 14.39
N ARG A 285 9.75 1.86 13.91
CA ARG A 285 9.58 0.94 12.76
C ARG A 285 10.38 -0.36 12.91
N GLY A 286 10.38 -0.91 14.13
CA GLY A 286 11.10 -2.14 14.45
C GLY A 286 12.62 -1.99 14.60
N VAL A 287 13.16 -0.76 14.67
CA VAL A 287 14.57 -0.51 14.97
C VAL A 287 14.67 0.05 16.38
N VAL A 288 15.45 -0.61 17.24
CA VAL A 288 15.74 -0.11 18.58
C VAL A 288 16.63 1.12 18.46
N CYS A 289 16.17 2.25 19.01
CA CYS A 289 16.85 3.52 18.97
C CYS A 289 17.55 3.84 20.28
N CYS A 290 16.93 3.53 21.42
CA CYS A 290 17.52 3.78 22.74
C CYS A 290 16.99 2.82 23.80
N VAL A 291 17.76 2.66 24.85
CA VAL A 291 17.34 1.98 26.09
C VAL A 291 17.80 2.82 27.28
N ALA A 292 16.87 3.14 28.18
CA ALA A 292 17.18 3.81 29.43
C ALA A 292 16.90 2.89 30.63
N LYS A 293 17.76 2.88 31.61
CA LYS A 293 17.58 2.17 32.88
C LYS A 293 17.44 3.17 34.02
N GLY A 294 16.53 2.90 34.96
CA GLY A 294 16.37 3.69 36.16
C GLY A 294 15.92 2.86 37.35
N LYS A 295 16.13 3.42 38.55
CA LYS A 295 15.58 2.85 39.79
C LYS A 295 14.30 3.57 40.17
N LEU A 296 13.22 2.83 40.27
CA LEU A 296 11.89 3.34 40.61
C LEU A 296 11.60 3.05 42.10
N LYS A 297 11.49 4.13 42.88
CA LYS A 297 11.04 4.03 44.30
C LYS A 297 9.56 4.44 44.39
N ASN A 298 9.24 5.67 44.06
CA ASN A 298 7.85 6.18 43.98
C ASN A 298 7.59 6.76 42.60
N ASN A 299 8.43 7.72 42.21
CA ASN A 299 8.38 8.39 40.91
C ASN A 299 9.76 8.46 40.27
N LEU A 300 9.83 8.25 39.00
CA LEU A 300 11.05 8.37 38.18
C LEU A 300 10.71 9.18 36.96
N ARG A 301 11.53 10.21 36.67
CA ARG A 301 11.46 10.94 35.41
C ARG A 301 12.60 10.53 34.51
N ILE A 302 12.27 10.18 33.28
CA ILE A 302 13.23 9.82 32.23
C ILE A 302 13.09 10.81 31.10
N LYS A 303 14.23 11.40 30.71
CA LYS A 303 14.31 12.33 29.61
C LYS A 303 15.09 11.68 28.46
N ILE A 304 14.45 11.49 27.33
CA ILE A 304 15.02 10.89 26.13
C ILE A 304 15.26 12.00 25.10
N PRO A 305 16.50 12.18 24.59
CA PRO A 305 16.77 13.11 23.53
C PRO A 305 16.06 12.69 22.24
N ALA A 306 15.44 13.62 21.52
CA ALA A 306 14.75 13.32 20.25
C ALA A 306 15.74 12.87 19.16
N MET A 307 17.03 13.30 19.26
CA MET A 307 18.08 12.91 18.32
C MET A 307 18.39 11.40 18.29
N GLU A 308 17.99 10.64 19.32
CA GLU A 308 18.11 9.18 19.33
C GLU A 308 17.26 8.54 18.22
N PHE A 309 16.22 9.25 17.74
CA PHE A 309 15.34 8.81 16.67
C PHE A 309 15.78 9.49 15.36
N PRO A 310 16.34 8.72 14.39
CA PRO A 310 16.97 9.34 13.22
C PRO A 310 15.96 9.91 12.22
N TYR A 311 14.72 9.43 12.22
CA TYR A 311 13.71 9.74 11.21
C TYR A 311 12.46 10.38 11.81
N GLN A 312 11.67 11.03 10.96
CA GLN A 312 10.30 11.42 11.25
C GLN A 312 9.41 10.18 11.42
N GLY A 313 8.45 10.23 12.33
CA GLY A 313 7.43 9.19 12.48
C GLY A 313 7.06 8.88 13.93
N ILE A 314 6.48 7.71 14.14
CA ILE A 314 6.03 7.27 15.45
C ILE A 314 7.18 6.54 16.16
N ALA A 315 7.58 7.06 17.31
CA ALA A 315 8.45 6.40 18.26
C ALA A 315 7.59 5.60 19.25
N GLU A 316 7.93 4.34 19.46
CA GLU A 316 7.27 3.42 20.39
C GLU A 316 8.12 3.25 21.64
N PHE A 317 7.57 3.60 22.79
CA PHE A 317 8.24 3.47 24.07
C PHE A 317 7.58 2.35 24.89
N THR A 318 8.36 1.33 25.23
CA THR A 318 7.91 0.22 26.06
C THR A 318 8.64 0.23 27.40
N LEU A 319 7.86 0.25 28.49
CA LEU A 319 8.37 0.16 29.84
C LEU A 319 8.40 -1.30 30.28
N PHE A 320 9.55 -1.74 30.81
CA PHE A 320 9.74 -3.05 31.38
C PHE A 320 10.05 -2.94 32.88
N ASP A 321 9.61 -3.92 33.66
CA ASP A 321 9.96 -4.07 35.08
C ASP A 321 11.36 -4.68 35.29
N GLY A 322 11.76 -4.83 36.52
CA GLY A 322 13.04 -5.43 36.88
C GLY A 322 13.22 -6.88 36.43
N THR A 323 12.14 -7.57 36.10
CA THR A 323 12.13 -8.95 35.59
C THR A 323 12.05 -9.00 34.04
N MET A 324 12.17 -7.87 33.40
CA MET A 324 12.06 -7.72 31.93
C MET A 324 10.68 -8.05 31.38
N GLN A 325 9.62 -7.94 32.19
CA GLN A 325 8.26 -8.02 31.66
C GLN A 325 7.78 -6.66 31.20
N PRO A 326 7.21 -6.55 29.99
CA PRO A 326 6.65 -5.30 29.52
C PRO A 326 5.37 -4.97 30.29
N ILE A 327 5.30 -3.73 30.79
CA ILE A 327 4.22 -3.25 31.64
C ILE A 327 3.32 -2.26 30.92
N ALA A 328 3.93 -1.33 30.18
CA ALA A 328 3.25 -0.19 29.61
C ALA A 328 3.88 0.21 28.28
N GLU A 329 3.08 0.79 27.41
CA GLU A 329 3.54 1.30 26.11
C GLU A 329 2.98 2.69 25.83
N ARG A 330 3.76 3.53 25.15
CA ARG A 330 3.38 4.87 24.74
C ARG A 330 3.97 5.20 23.38
N LEU A 331 3.12 5.60 22.45
CA LEU A 331 3.52 6.09 21.15
C LEU A 331 3.68 7.61 21.18
N VAL A 332 4.74 8.12 20.55
CA VAL A 332 5.02 9.55 20.45
C VAL A 332 5.42 9.89 19.02
N TYR A 333 4.82 10.91 18.43
CA TYR A 333 5.21 11.37 17.09
C TYR A 333 6.42 12.29 17.19
N VAL A 334 7.53 11.92 16.53
CA VAL A 334 8.80 12.66 16.59
C VAL A 334 9.17 13.26 15.23
N HIS A 335 9.94 14.35 15.26
CA HIS A 335 10.51 15.03 14.10
C HIS A 335 9.49 15.48 13.03
N PRO A 336 8.38 16.14 13.39
CA PRO A 336 7.42 16.65 12.41
C PRO A 336 8.03 17.65 11.41
N GLU A 337 9.19 18.21 11.72
CA GLU A 337 9.94 19.14 10.87
C GLU A 337 10.77 18.45 9.78
N LYS A 338 11.18 17.19 9.97
CA LYS A 338 12.04 16.45 9.01
C LYS A 338 11.24 15.98 7.80
N ARG A 339 11.01 16.88 6.85
CA ARG A 339 10.26 16.59 5.63
C ARG A 339 10.89 17.26 4.42
N LEU A 340 10.58 16.77 3.23
CA LEU A 340 10.92 17.45 2.00
C LEU A 340 9.99 18.66 1.79
N ASN A 341 10.57 19.78 1.39
CA ASN A 341 9.83 20.95 0.98
C ASN A 341 9.74 20.97 -0.55
N ILE A 342 8.52 20.90 -1.06
CA ILE A 342 8.24 20.92 -2.50
C ILE A 342 7.61 22.26 -2.84
N SER A 343 8.31 23.06 -3.62
CA SER A 343 7.80 24.32 -4.15
C SER A 343 7.45 24.14 -5.63
N ILE A 344 6.21 24.47 -5.96
CA ILE A 344 5.67 24.37 -7.31
C ILE A 344 5.30 25.76 -7.78
N LYS A 345 5.82 26.17 -8.94
CA LYS A 345 5.50 27.47 -9.55
C LYS A 345 5.18 27.29 -11.01
N LEU A 346 4.06 27.83 -11.43
CA LEU A 346 3.69 28.02 -12.83
C LEU A 346 4.37 29.27 -13.38
N ASP A 347 4.61 29.31 -14.68
CA ASP A 347 5.14 30.48 -15.37
C ASP A 347 4.12 31.63 -15.53
N LYS A 348 2.83 31.32 -15.39
CA LYS A 348 1.70 32.28 -15.43
C LYS A 348 0.63 31.90 -14.41
N ASP A 349 -0.18 32.89 -14.04
CA ASP A 349 -1.34 32.68 -13.16
C ASP A 349 -2.60 32.25 -13.92
N ASN A 350 -2.71 32.60 -15.20
CA ASN A 350 -3.84 32.28 -16.06
C ASN A 350 -3.37 31.79 -17.41
N TYR A 351 -4.08 30.82 -17.97
CA TYR A 351 -3.83 30.22 -19.27
C TYR A 351 -5.08 30.21 -20.12
N VAL A 352 -4.89 30.34 -21.41
CA VAL A 352 -5.96 30.10 -22.36
C VAL A 352 -6.01 28.64 -22.81
N LEU A 353 -7.10 28.23 -23.43
CA LEU A 353 -7.30 26.85 -23.86
C LEU A 353 -6.14 26.37 -24.77
N ARG A 354 -5.56 25.21 -24.41
CA ARG A 354 -4.41 24.60 -25.12
C ARG A 354 -3.11 25.40 -25.09
N GLU A 355 -2.99 26.36 -24.20
CA GLU A 355 -1.74 27.08 -24.00
C GLU A 355 -0.71 26.20 -23.28
N LYS A 356 0.55 26.32 -23.68
CA LYS A 356 1.65 25.63 -23.01
C LYS A 356 1.90 26.23 -21.62
N ALA A 357 1.84 25.41 -20.59
CA ALA A 357 2.20 25.76 -19.23
C ALA A 357 3.59 25.21 -18.88
N THR A 358 4.40 26.00 -18.20
CA THR A 358 5.70 25.59 -17.67
C THR A 358 5.65 25.49 -16.15
N LEU A 359 5.86 24.27 -15.63
CA LEU A 359 5.88 23.98 -14.22
C LEU A 359 7.32 23.91 -13.73
N LYS A 360 7.69 24.76 -12.76
CA LYS A 360 8.98 24.70 -12.07
C LYS A 360 8.80 24.04 -10.71
N ILE A 361 9.47 22.90 -10.50
CA ILE A 361 9.44 22.16 -9.24
C ILE A 361 10.80 22.28 -8.60
N LYS A 362 10.84 22.72 -7.33
CA LYS A 362 12.04 22.75 -6.49
C LYS A 362 11.79 21.88 -5.27
N VAL A 363 12.71 20.91 -5.02
CA VAL A 363 12.67 20.04 -3.85
C VAL A 363 13.88 20.35 -2.98
N THR A 364 13.65 20.57 -1.70
CA THR A 364 14.70 20.80 -0.71
C THR A 364 14.44 19.95 0.53
N ASP A 365 15.49 19.68 1.29
CA ASP A 365 15.40 19.14 2.64
C ASP A 365 14.84 20.18 3.64
N ASP A 366 14.74 19.82 4.91
CA ASP A 366 14.30 20.67 6.01
C ASP A 366 15.24 21.87 6.25
N GLY A 367 16.54 21.74 5.91
CA GLY A 367 17.53 22.83 5.93
C GLY A 367 17.50 23.74 4.70
N GLY A 368 16.63 23.49 3.71
CA GLY A 368 16.52 24.27 2.47
C GLY A 368 17.54 23.92 1.39
N LYS A 369 18.37 22.87 1.60
CA LYS A 369 19.34 22.37 0.62
C LYS A 369 18.63 21.58 -0.49
N PRO A 370 18.94 21.83 -1.78
CA PRO A 370 18.37 21.06 -2.89
C PRO A 370 18.70 19.57 -2.76
N ILE A 371 17.71 18.72 -3.00
CA ILE A 371 17.84 17.28 -2.93
C ILE A 371 17.27 16.61 -4.18
N GLN A 372 17.91 15.53 -4.62
CA GLN A 372 17.41 14.69 -5.70
C GLN A 372 16.23 13.84 -5.16
N ALA A 373 15.09 13.93 -5.82
CA ALA A 373 13.89 13.21 -5.41
C ALA A 373 13.21 12.52 -6.59
N ASN A 374 12.53 11.41 -6.32
CA ASN A 374 11.65 10.75 -7.26
C ASN A 374 10.22 11.22 -7.03
N LEU A 375 9.63 11.87 -8.01
CA LEU A 375 8.32 12.52 -7.90
C LEU A 375 7.28 11.80 -8.75
N GLY A 376 6.06 11.72 -8.24
CA GLY A 376 4.85 11.48 -9.01
C GLY A 376 4.13 12.82 -9.22
N ILE A 377 3.78 13.12 -10.47
CA ILE A 377 3.08 14.34 -10.83
C ILE A 377 1.72 13.96 -11.37
N SER A 378 0.67 14.62 -10.86
CA SER A 378 -0.70 14.49 -11.35
C SER A 378 -1.22 15.87 -11.73
N VAL A 379 -1.78 15.99 -12.93
CA VAL A 379 -2.39 17.23 -13.43
C VAL A 379 -3.78 16.88 -13.95
N PHE A 380 -4.79 17.45 -13.31
CA PHE A 380 -6.19 17.16 -13.64
C PHE A 380 -7.09 18.33 -13.17
N ASP A 381 -8.29 18.39 -13.71
CA ASP A 381 -9.27 19.40 -13.28
C ASP A 381 -9.72 19.12 -11.83
N LYS A 382 -9.84 20.18 -11.04
CA LYS A 382 -10.23 20.13 -9.63
C LYS A 382 -11.54 19.37 -9.39
N ILE A 383 -12.44 19.32 -10.37
CA ILE A 383 -13.70 18.58 -10.29
C ILE A 383 -13.49 17.07 -10.08
N TYR A 384 -12.34 16.52 -10.49
CA TYR A 384 -12.00 15.09 -10.34
C TYR A 384 -11.25 14.78 -9.03
N VAL A 385 -11.15 15.74 -8.11
CA VAL A 385 -10.62 15.47 -6.77
C VAL A 385 -11.61 14.57 -6.03
N ASN A 386 -11.10 13.47 -5.47
CA ASN A 386 -11.88 12.63 -4.58
C ASN A 386 -11.63 13.02 -3.12
N PRO A 387 -12.53 13.77 -2.47
CA PRO A 387 -12.32 14.21 -1.10
C PRO A 387 -12.42 13.07 -0.07
N ALA A 388 -12.96 11.92 -0.45
CA ALA A 388 -12.98 10.75 0.42
C ALA A 388 -11.67 9.95 0.39
N ASP A 389 -10.72 10.31 -0.45
CA ASP A 389 -9.36 9.78 -0.41
C ASP A 389 -8.35 10.91 -0.14
N PRO A 390 -8.30 11.44 1.10
CA PRO A 390 -7.34 12.47 1.48
C PRO A 390 -5.94 11.90 1.71
N ALA A 391 -5.75 10.59 1.45
CA ALA A 391 -4.49 9.91 1.66
C ALA A 391 -3.41 10.42 0.69
N ASN A 392 -2.23 10.69 1.24
CA ASN A 392 -1.03 11.03 0.51
C ASN A 392 0.17 10.23 1.05
N ILE A 393 1.35 10.39 0.46
CA ILE A 393 2.52 9.60 0.86
C ILE A 393 2.91 9.84 2.32
N LEU A 394 2.77 11.06 2.85
CA LEU A 394 3.08 11.36 4.25
C LEU A 394 2.11 10.65 5.19
N THR A 395 0.80 10.79 4.92
CA THR A 395 -0.23 10.14 5.74
C THR A 395 -0.11 8.64 5.71
N HIS A 396 0.23 8.07 4.57
CA HIS A 396 0.43 6.63 4.43
C HIS A 396 1.68 6.15 5.20
N CYS A 397 2.84 6.71 4.89
CA CYS A 397 4.11 6.24 5.47
C CYS A 397 4.24 6.53 6.97
N TYR A 398 3.81 7.72 7.42
CA TYR A 398 4.05 8.15 8.80
C TYR A 398 2.87 7.96 9.75
N LEU A 399 1.73 7.49 9.26
CA LEU A 399 0.54 7.37 10.09
C LEU A 399 -0.23 6.08 9.82
N THR A 400 -0.92 5.96 8.66
CA THR A 400 -1.86 4.85 8.42
C THR A 400 -1.19 3.48 8.28
N SER A 401 0.10 3.42 7.90
CA SER A 401 0.87 2.18 7.88
C SER A 401 1.39 1.74 9.26
N GLN A 402 1.30 2.58 10.28
CA GLN A 402 1.87 2.33 11.60
C GLN A 402 0.81 2.21 12.72
N ILE A 403 -0.41 2.70 12.48
CA ILE A 403 -1.52 2.68 13.43
C ILE A 403 -2.65 1.84 12.87
N ARG A 404 -3.26 1.03 13.73
CA ARG A 404 -4.42 0.20 13.37
C ARG A 404 -5.71 1.00 13.29
N GLY A 405 -6.62 0.51 12.45
CA GLY A 405 -7.94 1.09 12.28
C GLY A 405 -7.98 2.30 11.34
N ILE A 406 -9.19 2.78 11.10
CA ILE A 406 -9.46 3.85 10.14
C ILE A 406 -9.13 5.20 10.75
N ILE A 407 -8.28 5.98 10.07
CA ILE A 407 -8.03 7.38 10.39
C ILE A 407 -8.82 8.21 9.41
N HIS A 408 -9.81 8.91 9.91
CA HIS A 408 -10.69 9.72 9.09
C HIS A 408 -10.01 10.97 8.57
N ASN A 409 -9.70 11.73 8.23
CA ASN A 409 -8.96 12.90 7.76
C ASN A 409 -7.46 12.87 8.12
N PRO A 410 -6.68 11.90 7.64
CA PRO A 410 -5.27 11.76 8.00
C PRO A 410 -4.41 12.96 7.58
N ALA A 411 -4.84 13.74 6.56
CA ALA A 411 -4.13 14.93 6.12
C ALA A 411 -4.16 16.06 7.16
N TYR A 412 -5.15 16.10 8.06
CA TYR A 412 -5.28 17.09 9.12
C TYR A 412 -4.02 17.20 9.98
N TYR A 413 -3.46 16.04 10.35
CA TYR A 413 -2.31 15.93 11.26
C TYR A 413 -1.00 16.47 10.66
N PHE A 414 -0.95 16.62 9.33
CA PHE A 414 0.24 17.10 8.60
C PHE A 414 0.09 18.53 8.06
N ASN A 415 -1.11 19.11 8.13
CA ASN A 415 -1.36 20.47 7.69
C ASN A 415 -0.92 21.48 8.76
N GLU A 416 0.03 22.35 8.43
CA GLU A 416 0.58 23.38 9.35
C GLU A 416 -0.40 24.49 9.70
N GLU A 417 -1.44 24.67 8.92
CA GLU A 417 -2.50 25.64 9.22
C GLU A 417 -3.32 25.22 10.44
N ASN A 418 -3.41 23.93 10.74
CA ASN A 418 -4.06 23.40 11.92
C ASN A 418 -3.12 23.53 13.12
N LYS A 419 -3.38 24.54 13.95
CA LYS A 419 -2.52 24.87 15.11
C LYS A 419 -2.50 23.80 16.18
N ASP A 420 -3.59 23.05 16.33
CA ASP A 420 -3.82 21.98 17.30
C ASP A 420 -3.46 20.59 16.76
N ARG A 421 -2.83 20.50 15.57
CA ARG A 421 -2.53 19.23 14.92
C ARG A 421 -1.69 18.28 15.78
N MET A 422 -0.78 18.82 16.61
CA MET A 422 0.08 18.00 17.45
C MET A 422 -0.66 17.42 18.66
N GLU A 423 -1.59 18.21 19.25
CA GLU A 423 -2.49 17.72 20.29
C GLU A 423 -3.45 16.66 19.73
N ALA A 424 -4.00 16.90 18.54
CA ALA A 424 -4.84 15.93 17.83
C ALA A 424 -4.06 14.64 17.51
N MET A 425 -2.79 14.76 17.07
CA MET A 425 -1.89 13.61 16.85
C MET A 425 -1.66 12.84 18.14
N ASP A 426 -1.42 13.52 19.26
CA ASP A 426 -1.24 12.86 20.56
C ASP A 426 -2.49 12.09 20.99
N LEU A 427 -3.68 12.66 20.81
CA LEU A 427 -4.96 11.99 21.05
C LEU A 427 -5.15 10.77 20.15
N LEU A 428 -4.78 10.86 18.89
CA LEU A 428 -4.83 9.74 17.97
C LEU A 428 -3.91 8.59 18.45
N LEU A 429 -2.70 8.92 18.89
CA LEU A 429 -1.74 7.95 19.42
C LEU A 429 -2.18 7.34 20.75
N LEU A 430 -2.88 8.11 21.58
CA LEU A 430 -3.48 7.63 22.84
C LEU A 430 -4.69 6.73 22.62
N THR A 431 -5.41 6.86 21.51
CA THR A 431 -6.63 6.09 21.21
C THR A 431 -6.36 4.96 20.23
N GLN A 432 -6.16 5.25 18.95
CA GLN A 432 -5.91 4.21 17.92
C GLN A 432 -4.50 3.62 18.01
N GLY A 433 -3.53 4.37 18.48
CA GLY A 433 -2.20 3.88 18.81
C GLY A 433 -2.12 3.09 20.11
N TRP A 434 -3.20 3.08 20.91
CA TRP A 434 -3.20 2.41 22.20
C TRP A 434 -3.02 0.90 22.05
N ARG A 435 -2.11 0.34 22.87
CA ARG A 435 -1.85 -1.10 22.92
C ARG A 435 -1.79 -1.53 24.36
N ARG A 436 -2.52 -2.59 24.70
CA ARG A 436 -2.30 -3.36 25.91
C ARG A 436 -1.29 -4.44 25.57
N TYR A 437 -0.10 -4.28 26.12
CA TYR A 437 1.01 -5.10 25.73
C TYR A 437 0.85 -6.54 26.21
N VAL A 438 1.01 -7.50 25.29
CA VAL A 438 1.10 -8.94 25.60
C VAL A 438 2.34 -9.48 24.88
N TRP A 439 3.51 -8.95 25.26
CA TRP A 439 4.75 -9.57 24.83
C TRP A 439 4.94 -10.88 25.57
N ARG A 440 5.09 -11.97 24.83
CA ARG A 440 5.60 -13.21 25.35
C ARG A 440 7.03 -13.38 24.84
N PHE A 441 8.01 -13.09 25.67
CA PHE A 441 9.40 -13.41 25.39
C PHE A 441 9.51 -14.90 24.97
N GLY A 442 10.24 -15.19 23.90
CA GLY A 442 10.51 -16.53 23.41
C GLY A 442 9.48 -17.15 22.46
N ARG A 443 8.40 -16.47 22.14
CA ARG A 443 7.59 -16.82 20.97
C ARG A 443 7.77 -15.74 19.92
N SER A 444 8.47 -16.09 18.83
CA SER A 444 8.37 -15.30 17.61
C SER A 444 6.88 -15.11 17.29
N PRO A 445 6.36 -13.91 17.19
CA PRO A 445 4.98 -13.69 16.75
C PRO A 445 4.76 -14.14 15.31
N TYR A 446 5.80 -14.58 14.64
CA TYR A 446 5.81 -14.90 13.22
C TYR A 446 5.61 -16.39 12.98
N HIS A 447 4.39 -16.77 12.74
CA HIS A 447 4.06 -18.02 12.07
C HIS A 447 4.36 -17.80 10.58
N GLY A 448 5.20 -18.64 9.97
CA GLY A 448 5.73 -18.58 8.63
C GLY A 448 4.89 -17.75 7.66
N GLY A 449 5.43 -16.58 7.27
CA GLY A 449 4.72 -15.64 6.42
C GLY A 449 4.38 -16.23 5.06
N ILE A 450 3.26 -15.78 4.49
CA ILE A 450 2.88 -16.13 3.12
C ILE A 450 3.62 -15.19 2.18
N PHE A 451 4.40 -15.77 1.27
CA PHE A 451 5.07 -15.02 0.21
C PHE A 451 4.34 -15.21 -1.11
N LEU A 452 4.07 -14.13 -1.78
CA LEU A 452 3.76 -14.16 -3.21
C LEU A 452 5.05 -14.41 -4.00
N THR A 453 4.94 -14.71 -5.29
CA THR A 453 6.11 -14.95 -6.13
C THR A 453 6.39 -13.77 -7.05
N ASP A 454 7.67 -13.56 -7.34
CA ASP A 454 8.14 -12.68 -8.42
C ASP A 454 8.43 -13.46 -9.72
N GLU A 455 8.28 -14.78 -9.70
CA GLU A 455 8.52 -15.66 -10.84
C GLU A 455 7.21 -16.00 -11.54
N ILE A 456 7.29 -16.24 -12.85
CA ILE A 456 6.20 -16.89 -13.59
C ILE A 456 6.39 -18.38 -13.48
N SER A 457 5.48 -19.06 -12.82
CA SER A 457 5.49 -20.52 -12.65
C SER A 457 4.26 -21.12 -13.32
N GLY A 458 4.39 -22.31 -13.84
CA GLY A 458 3.26 -23.00 -14.45
C GLY A 458 3.55 -24.47 -14.74
N THR A 459 2.56 -25.12 -15.30
CA THR A 459 2.65 -26.49 -15.76
C THR A 459 2.33 -26.59 -17.24
N GLN A 460 3.04 -27.46 -17.92
CA GLN A 460 2.81 -27.79 -19.30
C GLN A 460 2.26 -29.22 -19.38
N THR A 461 1.11 -29.37 -20.01
CA THR A 461 0.58 -30.71 -20.38
C THR A 461 0.58 -30.85 -21.88
N VAL A 462 0.91 -32.08 -22.35
CA VAL A 462 1.02 -32.36 -23.76
C VAL A 462 0.04 -33.47 -24.12
N LYS A 463 -0.85 -33.19 -25.08
CA LYS A 463 -1.78 -34.20 -25.63
C LYS A 463 -1.40 -34.51 -27.07
N SER A 464 -1.26 -35.78 -27.40
CA SER A 464 -1.10 -36.21 -28.80
C SER A 464 -2.40 -35.96 -29.58
N LYS A 465 -2.28 -35.48 -30.82
CA LYS A 465 -3.41 -35.35 -31.74
C LYS A 465 -3.86 -36.68 -32.33
N LYS A 466 -2.97 -37.67 -32.35
CA LYS A 466 -3.27 -39.04 -32.81
C LYS A 466 -3.69 -39.88 -31.60
N LYS A 467 -4.58 -40.84 -31.79
CA LYS A 467 -5.00 -41.84 -30.78
C LYS A 467 -3.89 -42.83 -30.39
N SER A 468 -2.63 -42.50 -30.62
CA SER A 468 -1.48 -43.37 -30.26
C SER A 468 -1.25 -43.29 -28.74
N LYS A 469 -0.98 -44.45 -28.14
CA LYS A 469 -0.68 -44.62 -26.71
C LYS A 469 0.70 -44.10 -26.27
N GLU A 470 1.43 -43.38 -27.12
CA GLU A 470 2.74 -42.84 -26.79
C GLU A 470 2.57 -41.62 -25.90
N THR A 471 2.89 -41.78 -24.63
CA THR A 471 3.08 -40.70 -23.66
C THR A 471 4.38 -40.02 -24.01
N GLN A 472 4.29 -38.79 -24.53
CA GLN A 472 5.50 -38.00 -24.75
C GLN A 472 5.96 -37.42 -23.41
N SER A 473 7.29 -37.34 -23.27
CA SER A 473 7.92 -36.64 -22.14
C SER A 473 7.33 -35.23 -21.98
N THR A 474 7.03 -34.85 -20.76
CA THR A 474 6.64 -33.50 -20.39
C THR A 474 7.84 -32.54 -20.35
N GLU A 475 9.05 -33.05 -20.37
CA GLU A 475 10.29 -32.29 -20.50
C GLU A 475 10.37 -31.64 -21.87
N GLN A 476 10.06 -30.37 -21.92
CA GLN A 476 9.96 -29.60 -23.16
C GLN A 476 10.55 -28.21 -23.01
N LEU A 477 11.07 -27.71 -24.10
CA LEU A 477 11.58 -26.36 -24.19
C LEU A 477 10.42 -25.37 -24.42
N ILE A 478 10.38 -24.30 -23.63
CA ILE A 478 9.43 -23.22 -23.76
C ILE A 478 10.20 -21.94 -24.12
N GLN A 479 9.88 -21.36 -25.26
CA GLN A 479 10.38 -20.04 -25.65
C GLN A 479 9.63 -18.96 -24.85
N VAL A 480 10.40 -18.05 -24.28
CA VAL A 480 9.91 -16.88 -23.54
C VAL A 480 10.29 -15.64 -24.32
N SER A 481 9.32 -14.88 -24.80
CA SER A 481 9.57 -13.68 -25.63
C SER A 481 8.96 -12.45 -25.00
N GLY A 482 9.71 -11.35 -24.96
CA GLY A 482 9.25 -10.03 -24.52
C GLY A 482 8.84 -9.13 -25.66
N ALA A 483 8.34 -7.95 -25.33
CA ALA A 483 7.82 -6.97 -26.27
C ALA A 483 8.87 -6.46 -27.27
N GLU A 484 10.13 -6.33 -26.84
CA GLU A 484 11.24 -5.85 -27.69
C GLU A 484 11.85 -6.94 -28.60
N GLY A 485 11.19 -8.10 -28.70
CA GLY A 485 11.63 -9.18 -29.58
C GLY A 485 12.80 -10.02 -29.07
N LYS A 486 13.34 -9.73 -27.90
CA LYS A 486 14.29 -10.62 -27.24
C LYS A 486 13.60 -11.88 -26.77
N SER A 487 14.27 -13.01 -26.89
CA SER A 487 13.74 -14.31 -26.50
C SER A 487 14.76 -15.07 -25.67
N ALA A 488 14.26 -15.82 -24.70
CA ALA A 488 15.00 -16.78 -23.91
C ALA A 488 14.27 -18.14 -23.90
N PHE A 489 14.84 -19.13 -23.28
CA PHE A 489 14.25 -20.46 -23.23
C PHE A 489 14.28 -20.99 -21.80
N VAL A 490 13.21 -21.67 -21.40
CA VAL A 490 13.14 -22.43 -20.15
C VAL A 490 12.72 -23.86 -20.42
N TRP A 491 13.18 -24.78 -19.59
CA TRP A 491 12.77 -26.17 -19.64
C TRP A 491 11.59 -26.39 -18.66
N ALA A 492 10.58 -27.10 -19.12
CA ALA A 492 9.67 -27.81 -18.25
C ALA A 492 10.31 -29.13 -17.81
N ASP A 493 10.20 -29.46 -16.54
CA ASP A 493 10.73 -30.71 -15.98
C ASP A 493 9.88 -31.93 -16.35
N SER A 494 10.26 -33.11 -15.85
CA SER A 494 9.56 -34.37 -16.10
C SER A 494 8.10 -34.38 -15.64
N THR A 495 7.73 -33.51 -14.73
CA THR A 495 6.33 -33.28 -14.28
C THR A 495 5.61 -32.24 -15.12
N GLY A 496 6.29 -31.56 -16.02
CA GLY A 496 5.80 -30.46 -16.83
C GLY A 496 5.88 -29.10 -16.13
N CYS A 497 6.47 -29.03 -14.95
CA CYS A 497 6.61 -27.75 -14.24
C CYS A 497 7.73 -26.90 -14.86
N PHE A 498 7.47 -25.59 -14.99
CA PHE A 498 8.47 -24.63 -15.45
C PHE A 498 8.44 -23.34 -14.62
N LYS A 499 9.57 -22.62 -14.65
CA LYS A 499 9.72 -21.33 -13.99
C LYS A 499 10.49 -20.37 -14.89
N VAL A 500 9.96 -19.13 -14.99
CA VAL A 500 10.66 -18.00 -15.60
C VAL A 500 11.09 -17.06 -14.48
N GLY A 501 12.37 -17.05 -14.20
CA GLY A 501 12.93 -16.23 -13.12
C GLY A 501 13.01 -14.76 -13.47
N THR A 502 13.09 -13.91 -12.43
CA THR A 502 13.13 -12.44 -12.56
C THR A 502 14.31 -11.94 -13.40
N ASN A 503 15.47 -12.58 -13.34
CA ASN A 503 16.63 -12.18 -14.14
C ASN A 503 16.36 -12.35 -15.64
N MET A 504 15.75 -13.48 -16.02
CA MET A 504 15.35 -13.71 -17.41
C MET A 504 14.32 -12.68 -17.88
N MET A 505 13.33 -12.34 -17.05
CA MET A 505 12.33 -11.32 -17.37
C MET A 505 12.98 -9.93 -17.57
N LYS A 506 14.00 -9.58 -16.77
CA LYS A 506 14.77 -8.33 -16.95
C LYS A 506 15.54 -8.31 -18.27
N GLU A 507 16.15 -9.42 -18.68
CA GLU A 507 16.89 -9.53 -19.93
C GLU A 507 15.99 -9.40 -21.16
N ILE A 508 14.76 -9.92 -21.06
CA ILE A 508 13.80 -9.94 -22.16
C ILE A 508 13.16 -8.55 -22.37
N ARG A 509 13.19 -7.68 -21.37
CA ARG A 509 12.56 -6.35 -21.29
C ARG A 509 11.09 -6.29 -21.74
N GLY A 510 10.31 -5.51 -21.03
CA GLY A 510 8.89 -5.28 -21.28
C GLY A 510 7.97 -5.90 -20.23
N GLY A 511 6.83 -5.27 -20.00
CA GLY A 511 5.85 -5.64 -18.97
C GLY A 511 5.11 -6.96 -19.26
N TYR A 512 5.13 -7.43 -20.51
CA TYR A 512 4.43 -8.65 -20.94
C TYR A 512 5.39 -9.68 -21.47
N VAL A 513 5.09 -10.95 -21.18
CA VAL A 513 5.89 -12.10 -21.62
C VAL A 513 4.99 -13.07 -22.37
N TYR A 514 5.44 -13.48 -23.54
CA TYR A 514 4.78 -14.50 -24.32
C TYR A 514 5.50 -15.83 -24.16
N LEU A 515 4.77 -16.88 -23.77
CA LEU A 515 5.29 -18.24 -23.58
C LEU A 515 4.85 -19.14 -24.74
N LYS A 516 5.80 -19.73 -25.44
CA LYS A 516 5.54 -20.64 -26.55
C LYS A 516 6.23 -21.99 -26.34
N PRO A 517 5.47 -23.07 -26.13
CA PRO A 517 6.02 -24.39 -26.12
C PRO A 517 6.64 -24.77 -27.48
N MET A 518 7.86 -25.30 -27.48
CA MET A 518 8.59 -25.67 -28.68
C MET A 518 8.33 -27.13 -29.01
N LEU A 519 7.12 -27.44 -29.47
CA LEU A 519 6.66 -28.78 -29.78
C LEU A 519 6.42 -28.98 -31.26
N SER A 520 6.52 -30.24 -31.72
CA SER A 520 6.15 -30.60 -33.09
C SER A 520 4.63 -30.42 -33.31
N LYS A 521 4.24 -30.24 -34.57
CA LYS A 521 2.83 -29.98 -34.94
C LYS A 521 1.87 -31.12 -34.59
N GLU A 522 2.37 -32.29 -34.21
CA GLU A 522 1.61 -33.49 -33.86
C GLU A 522 1.02 -33.42 -32.45
N PHE A 523 1.49 -32.47 -31.63
CA PHE A 523 1.11 -32.34 -30.25
C PHE A 523 0.34 -31.02 -30.01
N LYS A 524 -0.54 -31.04 -29.01
CA LYS A 524 -1.24 -29.87 -28.50
C LYS A 524 -0.76 -29.59 -27.08
N PRO A 525 0.12 -28.60 -26.90
CA PRO A 525 0.51 -28.20 -25.57
C PRO A 525 -0.61 -27.37 -24.93
N LYS A 526 -0.77 -27.54 -23.63
CA LYS A 526 -1.55 -26.64 -22.78
C LYS A 526 -0.64 -26.13 -21.68
N LEU A 527 -0.48 -24.79 -21.60
CA LEU A 527 0.19 -24.12 -20.51
C LEU A 527 -0.84 -23.66 -19.50
N GLU A 528 -0.62 -23.97 -18.25
CA GLU A 528 -1.38 -23.45 -17.12
C GLU A 528 -0.44 -22.67 -16.23
N ILE A 529 -0.62 -21.35 -16.15
CA ILE A 529 0.17 -20.45 -15.30
C ILE A 529 -0.43 -20.46 -13.90
N ILE A 530 0.42 -20.60 -12.89
CA ILE A 530 -0.01 -20.50 -11.50
C ILE A 530 -0.37 -19.05 -11.23
N ASP A 531 -1.65 -18.84 -10.92
CA ASP A 531 -2.17 -17.54 -10.54
C ASP A 531 -2.21 -17.42 -9.02
N TYR A 532 -1.55 -16.38 -8.48
CA TYR A 532 -1.50 -16.12 -7.05
C TYR A 532 -2.63 -15.19 -6.56
N PHE A 533 -3.44 -14.61 -7.44
CA PHE A 533 -4.58 -13.80 -7.03
C PHE A 533 -5.63 -14.56 -6.20
N PRO A 534 -5.93 -15.84 -6.45
CA PRO A 534 -6.82 -16.60 -5.57
C PRO A 534 -6.30 -16.74 -4.13
N LEU A 535 -4.97 -16.79 -3.95
CA LEU A 535 -4.36 -16.78 -2.62
C LEU A 535 -4.58 -15.41 -1.93
N ILE A 536 -4.37 -14.31 -2.67
CA ILE A 536 -4.66 -12.95 -2.18
C ILE A 536 -6.12 -12.85 -1.75
N ASP A 537 -7.06 -13.29 -2.60
CA ASP A 537 -8.50 -13.26 -2.32
C ASP A 537 -8.86 -14.09 -1.07
N SER A 538 -8.21 -15.25 -0.89
CA SER A 538 -8.40 -16.09 0.29
C SER A 538 -7.93 -15.42 1.58
N ILE A 539 -6.78 -14.75 1.54
CA ILE A 539 -6.24 -14.01 2.70
C ILE A 539 -7.16 -12.83 3.04
N ARG A 540 -7.63 -12.10 2.02
CA ARG A 540 -8.50 -10.93 2.19
C ARG A 540 -9.87 -11.27 2.80
N LYS A 541 -10.48 -12.39 2.41
CA LYS A 541 -11.79 -12.83 2.95
C LYS A 541 -11.83 -12.89 4.47
N ASN A 542 -10.70 -13.14 5.11
CA ASN A 542 -10.57 -13.27 6.55
C ASN A 542 -10.18 -11.96 7.25
N LYS A 543 -10.00 -10.87 6.50
CA LYS A 543 -9.47 -9.62 7.05
C LYS A 543 -10.25 -8.43 6.45
N PRO A 544 -10.83 -7.56 7.29
CA PRO A 544 -11.54 -6.39 6.80
C PRO A 544 -10.58 -5.43 6.09
N SER A 545 -11.07 -4.75 5.05
CA SER A 545 -10.31 -3.68 4.39
C SER A 545 -10.06 -2.53 5.36
N CYS A 546 -8.83 -2.04 5.42
CA CYS A 546 -8.45 -0.87 6.23
C CYS A 546 -8.96 0.45 5.66
N TYR A 547 -9.38 0.42 4.42
CA TYR A 547 -9.90 1.59 3.71
C TYR A 547 -11.37 1.34 3.37
N PRO A 548 -12.29 1.60 4.32
CA PRO A 548 -13.70 1.54 3.98
C PRO A 548 -13.96 2.55 2.89
N ILE A 549 -14.74 2.16 1.93
CA ILE A 549 -15.23 3.07 0.89
C ILE A 549 -16.09 4.11 1.61
N MET A 550 -15.58 5.33 1.70
CA MET A 550 -16.30 6.41 2.36
C MET A 550 -17.47 6.87 1.50
N ASP A 551 -18.61 7.13 2.14
CA ASP A 551 -19.77 7.70 1.46
C ASP A 551 -19.50 9.17 1.09
N LEU A 552 -19.30 9.42 -0.20
CA LEU A 552 -18.94 10.70 -0.78
C LEU A 552 -20.08 11.68 -0.97
N SER A 553 -21.31 11.24 -0.77
CA SER A 553 -22.50 11.98 -1.20
C SER A 553 -22.66 13.37 -0.60
N GLN A 554 -22.05 13.64 0.57
CA GLN A 554 -22.12 14.95 1.21
C GLN A 554 -21.01 15.90 0.74
N VAL A 555 -19.84 15.39 0.41
CA VAL A 555 -18.67 16.21 0.07
C VAL A 555 -18.74 16.73 -1.37
N LEU A 556 -19.26 15.91 -2.29
CA LEU A 556 -19.44 16.31 -3.68
C LEU A 556 -20.50 17.42 -3.85
N LYS A 557 -21.56 17.42 -3.03
CA LYS A 557 -22.55 18.50 -3.04
C LYS A 557 -21.94 19.86 -2.71
N GLN A 558 -20.97 19.91 -1.83
CA GLN A 558 -20.32 21.16 -1.43
C GLN A 558 -19.35 21.66 -2.51
N GLN A 559 -18.65 20.76 -3.21
CA GLN A 559 -17.74 21.15 -4.29
C GLN A 559 -18.47 21.64 -5.55
N VAL A 560 -19.61 21.06 -5.88
CA VAL A 560 -20.42 21.51 -7.05
C VAL A 560 -21.04 22.88 -6.78
N LEU A 561 -21.36 23.21 -5.51
CA LEU A 561 -21.89 24.53 -5.13
C LEU A 561 -20.85 25.65 -5.16
N ASP A 562 -19.56 25.31 -5.01
CA ASP A 562 -18.45 26.30 -5.02
C ASP A 562 -17.87 26.54 -6.43
N MET A 563 -18.39 25.89 -7.47
CA MET A 563 -17.98 26.18 -8.84
C MET A 563 -18.58 27.52 -9.29
N PRO A 564 -17.75 28.48 -9.73
CA PRO A 564 -18.27 29.67 -10.35
C PRO A 564 -19.04 29.26 -11.62
N VAL A 565 -20.32 29.59 -11.66
CA VAL A 565 -21.11 29.45 -12.87
C VAL A 565 -20.53 30.43 -13.89
N VAL A 566 -19.67 29.93 -14.76
CA VAL A 566 -19.22 30.69 -15.95
C VAL A 566 -20.41 30.69 -16.90
N SER A 567 -21.22 31.71 -16.84
CA SER A 567 -22.22 31.99 -17.85
C SER A 567 -21.50 32.42 -19.14
N ASN A 568 -21.18 31.47 -20.00
CA ASN A 568 -20.72 31.76 -21.32
C ASN A 568 -21.95 31.94 -22.25
N ASP A 569 -22.39 33.18 -22.43
CA ASP A 569 -23.41 33.56 -23.42
C ASP A 569 -22.96 33.36 -24.87
N SER A 570 -21.82 32.70 -25.12
CA SER A 570 -21.28 32.44 -26.44
C SER A 570 -20.93 30.96 -26.70
N THR A 571 -21.58 30.03 -26.03
CA THR A 571 -21.39 28.61 -26.31
C THR A 571 -22.11 28.30 -27.65
N ILE A 572 -21.35 28.09 -28.71
CA ILE A 572 -21.87 27.44 -29.91
C ILE A 572 -22.08 25.97 -29.57
N LEU A 573 -23.33 25.57 -29.39
CA LEU A 573 -23.71 24.16 -29.33
C LEU A 573 -23.42 23.56 -30.72
N LEU A 574 -22.35 22.83 -30.84
CA LEU A 574 -22.11 21.98 -32.00
C LEU A 574 -23.04 20.77 -31.88
N ASP A 575 -23.67 20.37 -32.97
CA ASP A 575 -24.44 19.14 -33.04
C ASP A 575 -23.60 17.96 -32.57
N GLU A 576 -24.24 17.01 -31.87
CA GLU A 576 -23.60 15.84 -31.32
C GLU A 576 -22.88 15.05 -32.41
N VAL A 577 -21.54 15.11 -32.41
CA VAL A 577 -20.73 14.24 -33.27
C VAL A 577 -20.65 12.89 -32.61
N VAL A 578 -21.51 11.97 -32.99
CA VAL A 578 -21.44 10.58 -32.56
C VAL A 578 -20.20 9.93 -33.15
N VAL A 579 -19.11 9.95 -32.42
CA VAL A 579 -17.91 9.16 -32.76
C VAL A 579 -18.20 7.72 -32.41
N THR A 580 -18.60 6.91 -33.37
CA THR A 580 -18.72 5.47 -33.20
C THR A 580 -17.31 4.89 -33.05
N ARG A 581 -16.88 4.69 -31.80
CA ARG A 581 -15.62 4.03 -31.49
C ARG A 581 -15.86 2.54 -31.39
N LYS A 582 -15.07 1.70 -32.09
CA LYS A 582 -15.08 0.25 -31.85
C LYS A 582 -14.81 -0.02 -30.36
N ALA A 583 -15.66 -0.85 -29.75
CA ALA A 583 -15.53 -1.21 -28.34
C ALA A 583 -14.11 -1.75 -28.07
N ARG A 584 -13.37 -1.08 -27.19
CA ARG A 584 -12.07 -1.56 -26.71
C ARG A 584 -12.27 -2.76 -25.79
N LYS A 585 -11.33 -3.70 -25.80
CA LYS A 585 -11.36 -4.79 -24.83
C LYS A 585 -11.14 -4.19 -23.43
N PRO A 586 -11.96 -4.58 -22.42
CA PRO A 586 -11.82 -4.06 -21.07
C PRO A 586 -10.40 -4.27 -20.53
N PHE A 587 -9.86 -3.25 -19.84
CA PHE A 587 -8.60 -3.34 -19.11
C PHE A 587 -7.40 -3.83 -19.90
N ARG A 588 -7.41 -3.69 -21.21
CA ARG A 588 -6.33 -4.12 -22.06
C ARG A 588 -5.69 -2.91 -22.75
N ASP A 589 -4.36 -2.85 -22.68
CA ASP A 589 -3.61 -1.83 -23.37
C ASP A 589 -3.91 -1.87 -24.90
N LYS A 590 -4.10 -0.71 -25.49
CA LYS A 590 -4.39 -0.55 -26.91
C LYS A 590 -3.21 -1.02 -27.77
N PHE A 591 -2.00 -1.00 -27.19
CA PHE A 591 -0.74 -1.28 -27.88
C PHE A 591 0.05 -2.39 -27.16
N MET A 592 -0.44 -3.62 -27.23
CA MET A 592 0.41 -4.76 -26.90
C MET A 592 1.39 -5.10 -28.05
N GLY A 593 1.31 -4.34 -29.14
CA GLY A 593 2.27 -4.36 -30.22
C GLY A 593 2.48 -5.74 -30.82
N ARG A 594 3.75 -6.06 -31.02
CA ARG A 594 4.20 -7.32 -31.58
C ARG A 594 3.77 -8.57 -30.79
N LEU A 595 3.67 -8.45 -29.44
CA LEU A 595 3.25 -9.58 -28.61
C LEU A 595 1.79 -9.96 -28.79
N ASP A 596 0.91 -8.98 -28.98
CA ASP A 596 -0.50 -9.26 -29.24
C ASP A 596 -0.70 -9.90 -30.60
N SER A 597 0.05 -9.45 -31.59
CA SER A 597 0.06 -10.07 -32.92
C SER A 597 0.57 -11.50 -32.88
N LEU A 598 1.62 -11.77 -32.10
CA LEU A 598 2.15 -13.13 -31.88
C LEU A 598 1.17 -14.02 -31.12
N ALA A 599 0.52 -13.49 -30.08
CA ALA A 599 -0.48 -14.20 -29.30
C ALA A 599 -1.70 -14.54 -30.15
N GLN A 600 -2.21 -13.58 -30.93
CA GLN A 600 -3.31 -13.81 -31.87
C GLN A 600 -2.96 -14.82 -32.97
N ALA A 601 -1.74 -14.76 -33.48
CA ALA A 601 -1.24 -15.71 -34.46
C ALA A 601 -1.24 -17.17 -33.95
N ASN A 602 -1.14 -17.35 -32.64
CA ASN A 602 -1.12 -18.69 -32.02
C ASN A 602 -2.48 -19.18 -31.49
N LEU A 603 -3.50 -18.32 -31.45
CA LEU A 603 -4.84 -18.69 -30.97
C LEU A 603 -5.68 -19.53 -31.97
N GLY A 604 -5.05 -20.20 -32.91
CA GLY A 604 -5.66 -21.27 -33.70
C GLY A 604 -6.32 -20.86 -35.01
N SER A 605 -6.53 -19.59 -35.27
CA SER A 605 -7.03 -19.07 -36.54
C SER A 605 -5.99 -18.30 -37.36
N ALA A 606 -4.97 -17.75 -36.68
CA ALA A 606 -3.88 -17.09 -37.34
C ALA A 606 -2.67 -18.04 -37.40
N TYR A 607 -2.33 -18.42 -38.57
CA TYR A 607 -1.21 -19.29 -38.86
C TYR A 607 -0.07 -18.44 -39.39
N VAL A 608 1.07 -18.56 -38.80
CA VAL A 608 2.30 -18.06 -39.43
C VAL A 608 2.74 -19.12 -40.43
N CYS A 609 2.66 -18.77 -41.71
CA CYS A 609 3.17 -19.60 -42.77
C CYS A 609 4.63 -19.96 -42.49
N GLY A 610 5.12 -21.13 -42.99
CA GLY A 610 6.54 -21.46 -42.94
C GLY A 610 7.47 -20.44 -43.59
N CYS A 611 6.92 -19.46 -44.32
CA CYS A 611 7.62 -18.31 -44.86
C CYS A 611 7.62 -17.10 -43.86
N GLY A 612 7.00 -17.25 -42.69
CA GLY A 612 6.99 -16.18 -41.65
C GLY A 612 5.87 -15.17 -41.77
N TYR A 613 5.02 -15.21 -42.79
CA TYR A 613 3.89 -14.30 -42.94
C TYR A 613 2.66 -14.72 -42.14
N LEU A 614 1.98 -13.75 -41.58
CA LEU A 614 0.66 -13.95 -40.98
C LEU A 614 -0.33 -14.33 -42.09
N GLN A 615 -1.19 -15.29 -41.82
CA GLN A 615 -2.19 -15.72 -42.78
C GLN A 615 -3.26 -14.73 -43.15
N ASN A 616 -3.42 -13.72 -42.35
CA ASN A 616 -4.36 -12.62 -42.63
C ASN A 616 -3.85 -11.67 -43.71
N TYR A 617 -2.72 -11.97 -44.21
CA TYR A 617 -2.11 -11.16 -45.20
C TYR A 617 -2.72 -11.40 -46.56
N LYS A 618 -2.78 -10.37 -47.36
CA LYS A 618 -3.32 -10.40 -48.69
C LYS A 618 -2.74 -11.58 -49.48
N PRO A 619 -3.57 -12.35 -50.08
CA PRO A 619 -3.12 -13.25 -51.11
C PRO A 619 -2.41 -12.43 -52.16
N GLY A 620 -1.32 -12.72 -52.49
CA GLY A 620 -0.46 -11.94 -53.36
C GLY A 620 0.93 -11.81 -52.87
N TYR A 621 1.16 -12.52 -51.81
CA TYR A 621 2.43 -12.86 -51.46
C TYR A 621 3.27 -13.41 -52.54
N ASP A 622 2.80 -13.26 -53.73
CA ASP A 622 3.39 -13.37 -55.03
C ASP A 622 4.72 -12.64 -55.10
N ALA A 623 4.88 -11.67 -54.26
CA ALA A 623 6.12 -10.93 -54.11
C ALA A 623 7.15 -11.59 -53.18
N HIS A 624 6.84 -12.66 -52.51
CA HIS A 624 7.81 -13.34 -51.66
C HIS A 624 8.81 -14.14 -52.51
N PRO A 625 10.10 -13.84 -52.46
CA PRO A 625 11.09 -14.37 -53.43
C PRO A 625 11.30 -15.91 -53.33
N TYR A 626 10.83 -16.52 -52.28
CA TYR A 626 10.93 -18.00 -52.07
C TYR A 626 9.57 -18.66 -51.95
N TRP A 627 8.54 -18.00 -52.51
CA TRP A 627 7.19 -18.42 -52.27
C TRP A 627 6.81 -19.67 -53.00
N LYS A 628 6.41 -20.69 -52.24
CA LYS A 628 5.56 -21.77 -52.73
C LYS A 628 4.18 -21.57 -52.15
N PRO A 629 3.10 -21.75 -52.93
CA PRO A 629 1.75 -21.60 -52.43
C PRO A 629 1.61 -22.35 -51.12
N CYS A 630 1.20 -21.64 -50.05
CA CYS A 630 0.85 -22.33 -48.81
C CYS A 630 -0.29 -23.31 -49.11
N SER A 631 -0.16 -24.57 -48.75
CA SER A 631 -1.13 -25.63 -48.99
C SER A 631 -2.47 -25.43 -48.22
N ILE A 632 -2.69 -24.26 -47.66
CA ILE A 632 -3.90 -23.94 -46.91
C ILE A 632 -4.89 -23.30 -47.85
N SER A 633 -6.11 -23.86 -47.86
CA SER A 633 -7.22 -23.37 -48.69
C SER A 633 -7.58 -21.92 -48.40
N ALA A 634 -7.94 -21.17 -49.44
CA ALA A 634 -8.26 -19.73 -49.38
C ALA A 634 -9.44 -19.43 -48.46
N ASP A 635 -10.33 -20.38 -48.23
CA ASP A 635 -11.48 -20.32 -47.32
C ASP A 635 -11.14 -20.31 -45.84
N LYS A 636 -9.93 -20.66 -45.44
CA LYS A 636 -9.40 -20.58 -44.07
C LYS A 636 -8.57 -19.34 -43.81
N ARG A 637 -8.45 -18.42 -44.73
CA ARG A 637 -7.73 -17.16 -44.60
C ARG A 637 -8.69 -16.05 -44.20
N SER A 638 -8.40 -15.36 -43.12
CA SER A 638 -9.11 -14.11 -42.81
C SER A 638 -8.75 -13.05 -43.85
N LYS A 639 -9.72 -12.40 -44.40
CA LYS A 639 -9.49 -11.26 -45.35
C LYS A 639 -9.10 -10.05 -44.52
N PRO A 640 -8.16 -9.23 -44.99
CA PRO A 640 -7.90 -7.93 -44.43
C PRO A 640 -9.16 -7.06 -44.43
N ILE A 641 -9.30 -6.21 -43.45
CA ILE A 641 -10.45 -5.31 -43.28
C ILE A 641 -10.02 -3.92 -43.81
N GLU A 642 -10.81 -3.37 -44.67
CA GLU A 642 -10.57 -2.03 -45.26
C GLU A 642 -10.46 -0.96 -44.14
N GLY A 643 -9.45 -0.09 -44.23
CA GLY A 643 -9.17 0.94 -43.23
C GLY A 643 -8.45 0.44 -41.97
N GLU A 644 -8.17 -0.87 -41.82
CA GLU A 644 -7.35 -1.38 -40.71
C GLU A 644 -5.86 -1.36 -41.07
N LYS A 645 -5.06 -1.20 -40.02
CA LYS A 645 -3.60 -1.18 -40.08
C LYS A 645 -3.01 -2.56 -39.91
N TYR A 646 -2.08 -2.91 -40.76
CA TYR A 646 -1.36 -4.18 -40.75
C TYR A 646 0.15 -3.95 -40.81
N TYR A 647 0.91 -4.74 -40.07
CA TYR A 647 2.36 -4.75 -40.19
C TYR A 647 2.76 -5.64 -41.35
N ILE A 648 3.45 -5.07 -42.33
CA ILE A 648 4.19 -5.84 -43.33
C ILE A 648 5.56 -6.13 -42.78
N VAL A 649 5.88 -7.42 -42.59
CA VAL A 649 7.16 -7.84 -42.07
C VAL A 649 7.93 -8.59 -43.14
N LYS A 650 9.08 -8.05 -43.49
CA LYS A 650 10.00 -8.67 -44.43
C LYS A 650 10.99 -9.54 -43.70
N PHE A 651 11.06 -10.83 -44.06
CA PHE A 651 11.94 -11.77 -43.44
C PHE A 651 13.09 -12.14 -44.36
N LYS A 652 14.29 -12.20 -43.80
CA LYS A 652 15.46 -12.77 -44.47
C LYS A 652 15.62 -14.23 -44.08
N HIS A 653 15.71 -15.08 -45.06
CA HIS A 653 15.98 -16.50 -44.84
C HIS A 653 17.46 -16.71 -44.48
N LEU A 654 17.72 -17.34 -43.37
CA LEU A 654 19.08 -17.61 -42.86
C LEU A 654 19.59 -19.04 -43.14
N GLY A 655 18.79 -19.86 -43.84
CA GLY A 655 19.05 -21.25 -44.11
C GLY A 655 18.20 -22.22 -43.26
N GLY A 656 17.85 -23.38 -43.83
CA GLY A 656 16.94 -24.31 -43.15
C GLY A 656 15.56 -23.70 -42.88
N ASN A 657 15.11 -23.73 -41.63
CA ASN A 657 13.85 -23.12 -41.17
C ASN A 657 14.07 -21.81 -40.39
N ALA A 658 15.25 -21.23 -40.46
CA ALA A 658 15.60 -20.01 -39.73
C ALA A 658 15.36 -18.76 -40.60
N PHE A 659 14.68 -17.79 -40.01
CA PHE A 659 14.39 -16.47 -40.61
C PHE A 659 14.71 -15.35 -39.59
N SER A 660 15.24 -14.24 -40.07
CA SER A 660 15.32 -12.99 -39.31
C SER A 660 14.38 -11.97 -39.91
N VAL A 661 13.87 -11.08 -39.08
CA VAL A 661 13.13 -9.90 -39.55
C VAL A 661 14.13 -8.93 -40.16
N GLU A 662 13.94 -8.58 -41.44
CA GLU A 662 14.79 -7.64 -42.17
C GLU A 662 14.19 -6.24 -42.15
N ASP A 663 12.86 -6.15 -42.21
CA ASP A 663 12.14 -4.89 -42.25
C ASP A 663 10.72 -5.09 -41.71
N GLU A 664 10.15 -4.03 -41.09
CA GLU A 664 8.81 -4.04 -40.52
C GLU A 664 8.16 -2.68 -40.80
N GLN A 665 7.08 -2.67 -41.55
CA GLN A 665 6.40 -1.45 -41.98
C GLN A 665 4.91 -1.50 -41.60
N LEU A 666 4.42 -0.41 -41.01
CA LEU A 666 3.00 -0.27 -40.67
C LEU A 666 2.28 0.32 -41.88
N VAL A 667 1.27 -0.36 -42.36
CA VAL A 667 0.49 0.06 -43.54
C VAL A 667 -1.00 0.00 -43.25
N THR A 668 -1.76 0.87 -43.88
CA THR A 668 -3.23 0.82 -43.86
C THR A 668 -3.75 0.09 -45.09
N TYR A 669 -4.64 -0.87 -44.91
CA TYR A 669 -5.25 -1.61 -46.04
C TYR A 669 -6.40 -0.83 -46.63
N HIS A 670 -6.30 -0.54 -47.93
CA HIS A 670 -7.33 0.12 -48.72
C HIS A 670 -7.82 -0.80 -49.85
N GLY A 671 -8.67 -1.75 -49.49
CA GLY A 671 -9.15 -2.75 -50.41
C GLY A 671 -8.02 -3.63 -50.97
N GLU A 672 -7.62 -3.45 -52.20
CA GLU A 672 -6.53 -4.22 -52.81
C GLU A 672 -5.14 -3.59 -52.66
N THR A 673 -5.04 -2.42 -52.05
CA THR A 673 -3.80 -1.66 -51.94
C THR A 673 -3.48 -1.34 -50.48
N TYR A 674 -2.22 -1.08 -50.17
CA TYR A 674 -1.75 -0.60 -48.88
C TYR A 674 -1.10 0.77 -49.06
N SER A 675 -1.36 1.71 -48.19
CA SER A 675 -0.65 2.99 -48.12
C SER A 675 0.34 2.95 -46.96
N GLU A 676 1.55 3.48 -47.17
CA GLU A 676 2.53 3.75 -46.14
C GLU A 676 2.05 4.90 -45.26
N GLU A 677 2.28 4.84 -43.96
CA GLU A 677 2.13 5.98 -43.07
C GLU A 677 3.47 6.71 -42.98
N GLU A 678 3.46 8.05 -43.16
CA GLU A 678 4.55 8.96 -42.86
C GLU A 678 4.80 9.09 -41.35
#